data_b2345f5becd96cb84eef80fbfa9582f7
#
_entry.id   b2345f5becd96cb84eef80fbfa9582f7
#
_cell.length_a   1.000
_cell.length_b   1.000
_cell.length_c   1.000
_cell.angle_alpha   90.00
_cell.angle_beta   90.00
_cell.angle_gamma   90.00
#
_symmetry.space_group_name_H-M   'P 1'
#
loop_
_entity.id
_entity.type
_entity.pdbx_description
1 polymer ?
#
loop_
_entity_poly.entity_id
_entity_poly.type
_entity_poly.pdbx_seq_one_letter_code
_entity_poly.pdbx_strand_id
1 'polypeptide(L)'
;MKKTIIISMVSLIFATSCINEEHSKKNMDIKAPKAEKIEKHLEKHGDVRIDNYYWLNQRENEEVIDYLERENDYYEKKTAHTNDFQKDLFEEMKSRIKEDDESVPYKYNGYYYITKFETGKDYPIYTRKKDSLGAAEELLFNVNEMAEGHSYYSLSGLNVSPDNTKVSFGVDTLSRRNYTIYIKDLLTGELLDENIPLTTGGATWANDNETLFYTKKEEKTLRSNKIFRHRLGSSSEKDELIFTEDDDTFGTFVYKTKSDKFIVIGSYSTLTSAYRILNADTPFDEFKVFQPRVRGLEYTISHYDDSFYVLTNKDGATNFKLMKTPDTQTTMDNWVDMIPHREDVLLEDIEIFKDYYVISERKNGLTQIKIVAWDGTNEYYLPFENETYTAYSSVNPEFDSKVLRYVYNSLTTPSSIIDYNMETKEQTILKEAAVLGGDFDKKNYDSKRVWATAEDGTKIPVSMVYRKGMKMNGKNPLLLYAYGSYGSTVDPYFSTVRLSLLDRGFIFAIAHVRGSEYLGRNWYEDGKLFNKKNTFTDFVDVSKYLIEEKYTSSDHLYANGGSAGGLLMGAITNMAPELYNGVIAAVPFVDVTTTMLDDTIPLTTGEYDEWGNPNEKEYYEYMTSYSPYDQVKAKAYPNLLVTTGLHDSQVQYWEPAKWVAKLRDMKTDDNLLLFHINMEAGHGGASGRFNALKKYARSYAFLLDLEGIKD
;
A
#
# COMPACT_ATOMS: atom_id res chain seq x y z
N MET A 1 10.54 56.96 -61.94
CA MET A 1 11.41 55.81 -61.73
C MET A 1 10.89 55.09 -60.48
N LYS A 2 10.02 54.17 -60.69
CA LYS A 2 9.42 53.24 -59.70
C LYS A 2 9.67 51.83 -60.27
N LYS A 3 10.32 50.97 -59.50
CA LYS A 3 10.20 49.52 -59.52
C LYS A 3 11.35 48.95 -58.67
N THR A 4 10.96 48.27 -57.67
CA THR A 4 11.64 47.13 -57.02
C THR A 4 11.48 47.20 -55.50
N ILE A 5 10.53 46.51 -54.95
CA ILE A 5 10.48 45.91 -53.61
C ILE A 5 9.11 45.13 -53.56
N ILE A 6 9.01 43.97 -54.11
CA ILE A 6 8.00 42.93 -53.82
C ILE A 6 8.59 41.61 -54.31
N ILE A 7 9.56 41.03 -53.66
CA ILE A 7 9.97 39.63 -53.72
C ILE A 7 10.86 39.37 -52.49
N SER A 8 10.29 39.30 -51.34
CA SER A 8 11.01 38.82 -50.15
C SER A 8 10.09 38.31 -49.01
N MET A 9 8.78 38.19 -49.25
CA MET A 9 7.84 37.80 -48.17
C MET A 9 7.12 36.46 -48.41
N VAL A 10 7.41 35.76 -49.54
CA VAL A 10 6.78 34.47 -49.86
C VAL A 10 7.66 33.27 -49.50
N SER A 11 8.97 33.48 -49.25
CA SER A 11 9.90 32.39 -48.94
C SER A 11 9.96 32.00 -47.44
N LEU A 12 9.39 32.80 -46.52
CA LEU A 12 9.40 32.48 -45.08
C LEU A 12 8.17 31.68 -44.61
N ILE A 13 7.08 31.66 -45.38
CA ILE A 13 5.84 30.92 -45.00
C ILE A 13 5.93 29.45 -45.40
N PHE A 14 6.77 29.09 -46.40
CA PHE A 14 6.99 27.69 -46.78
C PHE A 14 7.98 26.93 -45.90
N ALA A 15 8.87 27.60 -45.17
CA ALA A 15 9.84 26.95 -44.29
C ALA A 15 9.21 26.53 -42.94
N THR A 16 8.21 27.29 -42.45
CA THR A 16 7.50 26.94 -41.20
C THR A 16 6.46 25.82 -41.38
N SER A 17 5.89 25.66 -42.57
CA SER A 17 4.96 24.55 -42.81
C SER A 17 5.69 23.21 -42.99
N CYS A 18 6.90 23.21 -43.56
CA CYS A 18 7.71 21.99 -43.70
C CYS A 18 8.28 21.49 -42.33
N ILE A 19 8.60 22.38 -41.43
CA ILE A 19 9.10 21.98 -40.07
C ILE A 19 7.98 21.37 -39.22
N ASN A 20 6.76 21.91 -39.33
CA ASN A 20 5.62 21.33 -38.63
C ASN A 20 5.12 20.01 -39.23
N GLU A 21 5.26 19.83 -40.58
CA GLU A 21 4.93 18.54 -41.23
C GLU A 21 5.97 17.45 -40.98
N GLU A 22 7.27 17.80 -40.83
CA GLU A 22 8.30 16.80 -40.46
C GLU A 22 8.20 16.36 -39.00
N HIS A 23 7.82 17.26 -38.06
CA HIS A 23 7.55 16.86 -36.67
C HIS A 23 6.27 16.05 -36.51
N SER A 24 5.21 16.36 -37.27
CA SER A 24 3.99 15.56 -37.28
C SER A 24 4.17 14.19 -37.98
N LYS A 25 5.01 14.10 -39.00
CA LYS A 25 5.34 12.85 -39.70
C LYS A 25 6.28 11.93 -38.92
N LYS A 26 7.16 12.48 -38.06
CA LYS A 26 8.05 11.67 -37.21
C LYS A 26 7.32 10.94 -36.10
N ASN A 27 6.20 11.47 -35.61
CA ASN A 27 5.37 10.82 -34.59
C ASN A 27 4.38 9.78 -35.12
N MET A 28 4.18 9.67 -36.45
CA MET A 28 3.18 8.77 -37.06
C MET A 28 3.67 7.35 -37.31
N ASP A 29 4.94 7.02 -37.07
CA ASP A 29 5.51 5.73 -37.50
C ASP A 29 6.04 4.84 -36.36
N ILE A 30 5.77 5.18 -35.09
CA ILE A 30 6.18 4.34 -33.96
C ILE A 30 5.14 3.24 -33.77
N LYS A 31 5.43 2.05 -34.30
CA LYS A 31 4.55 0.88 -34.16
C LYS A 31 4.67 0.27 -32.76
N ALA A 32 3.52 -0.02 -32.16
CA ALA A 32 3.47 -0.75 -30.92
C ALA A 32 4.06 -2.16 -31.06
N PRO A 33 4.78 -2.67 -30.08
CA PRO A 33 5.26 -4.04 -30.05
C PRO A 33 4.10 -5.03 -30.18
N LYS A 34 4.34 -6.15 -30.82
CA LYS A 34 3.40 -7.27 -30.88
C LYS A 34 4.06 -8.48 -30.24
N ALA A 35 3.40 -9.04 -29.23
CA ALA A 35 3.77 -10.34 -28.70
C ALA A 35 3.35 -11.44 -29.68
N GLU A 36 4.18 -12.47 -29.79
CA GLU A 36 3.82 -13.65 -30.58
C GLU A 36 2.61 -14.36 -29.96
N LYS A 37 1.72 -14.88 -30.82
CA LYS A 37 0.59 -15.69 -30.39
C LYS A 37 0.99 -17.15 -30.38
N ILE A 38 1.17 -17.70 -29.17
CA ILE A 38 1.44 -19.12 -28.95
C ILE A 38 0.29 -19.70 -28.11
N GLU A 39 -0.62 -20.40 -28.78
CA GLU A 39 -1.82 -20.94 -28.13
C GLU A 39 -1.47 -21.88 -26.99
N LYS A 40 -1.99 -21.58 -25.80
CA LYS A 40 -2.03 -22.47 -24.66
C LYS A 40 -3.49 -22.75 -24.26
N HIS A 41 -3.84 -24.00 -24.29
CA HIS A 41 -5.17 -24.45 -23.83
C HIS A 41 -5.13 -24.68 -22.33
N LEU A 42 -5.95 -23.94 -21.59
CA LEU A 42 -6.11 -24.02 -20.13
C LEU A 42 -7.47 -24.65 -19.84
N GLU A 43 -7.47 -25.95 -19.57
CA GLU A 43 -8.70 -26.72 -19.34
C GLU A 43 -9.01 -26.79 -17.83
N LYS A 44 -10.23 -26.39 -17.45
CA LYS A 44 -10.72 -26.51 -16.08
C LYS A 44 -12.25 -26.63 -16.07
N HIS A 45 -12.81 -27.56 -15.29
CA HIS A 45 -14.25 -27.80 -15.13
C HIS A 45 -15.04 -28.05 -16.44
N GLY A 46 -14.36 -28.52 -17.50
CA GLY A 46 -14.94 -28.70 -18.83
C GLY A 46 -14.98 -27.44 -19.68
N ASP A 47 -14.47 -26.33 -19.19
CA ASP A 47 -14.19 -25.11 -19.95
C ASP A 47 -12.74 -25.10 -20.46
N VAL A 48 -12.53 -24.52 -21.64
CA VAL A 48 -11.20 -24.39 -22.26
C VAL A 48 -10.95 -22.93 -22.58
N ARG A 49 -10.10 -22.28 -21.76
CA ARG A 49 -9.61 -20.94 -22.07
C ARG A 49 -8.39 -21.02 -22.98
N ILE A 50 -8.41 -20.28 -24.09
CA ILE A 50 -7.26 -20.16 -24.99
C ILE A 50 -6.45 -18.92 -24.61
N ASP A 51 -5.21 -19.12 -24.18
CA ASP A 51 -4.29 -18.07 -23.81
C ASP A 51 -3.12 -18.02 -24.79
N ASN A 52 -3.15 -17.03 -25.67
CA ASN A 52 -2.13 -16.83 -26.70
C ASN A 52 -0.82 -16.23 -26.14
N TYR A 53 -0.83 -15.74 -24.94
CA TYR A 53 0.27 -14.99 -24.33
C TYR A 53 0.79 -15.63 -23.05
N TYR A 54 0.38 -16.87 -22.74
CA TYR A 54 0.79 -17.60 -21.54
C TYR A 54 2.32 -17.72 -21.41
N TRP A 55 3.04 -17.81 -22.54
CA TRP A 55 4.51 -17.91 -22.59
C TRP A 55 5.24 -16.72 -21.94
N LEU A 56 4.58 -15.56 -21.81
CA LEU A 56 5.13 -14.39 -21.13
C LEU A 56 5.39 -14.60 -19.63
N ASN A 57 4.94 -15.74 -19.04
CA ASN A 57 5.23 -16.08 -17.64
C ASN A 57 6.67 -16.58 -17.39
N GLN A 58 7.44 -16.80 -18.44
CA GLN A 58 8.80 -17.34 -18.39
C GLN A 58 9.82 -16.21 -18.17
N ARG A 59 9.97 -15.74 -16.91
CA ARG A 59 10.82 -14.56 -16.58
C ARG A 59 12.24 -14.65 -17.11
N GLU A 60 12.86 -15.84 -17.12
CA GLU A 60 14.24 -16.04 -17.53
C GLU A 60 14.39 -16.28 -19.06
N ASN A 61 13.30 -16.25 -19.80
CA ASN A 61 13.33 -16.43 -21.27
C ASN A 61 13.73 -15.12 -21.94
N GLU A 62 14.80 -15.16 -22.75
CA GLU A 62 15.33 -13.99 -23.46
C GLU A 62 14.28 -13.33 -24.37
N GLU A 63 13.38 -14.10 -24.99
CA GLU A 63 12.30 -13.57 -25.82
C GLU A 63 11.26 -12.77 -25.02
N VAL A 64 11.03 -13.18 -23.76
CA VAL A 64 10.17 -12.42 -22.83
C VAL A 64 10.83 -11.10 -22.46
N ILE A 65 12.10 -11.14 -22.07
CA ILE A 65 12.87 -9.93 -21.74
C ILE A 65 12.90 -8.97 -22.94
N ASP A 66 13.20 -9.45 -24.14
CA ASP A 66 13.20 -8.64 -25.37
C ASP A 66 11.81 -8.00 -25.62
N TYR A 67 10.72 -8.74 -25.40
CA TYR A 67 9.38 -8.17 -25.54
C TYR A 67 9.13 -7.05 -24.53
N LEU A 68 9.49 -7.24 -23.26
CA LEU A 68 9.33 -6.22 -22.21
C LEU A 68 10.19 -4.98 -22.48
N GLU A 69 11.42 -5.15 -22.93
CA GLU A 69 12.31 -4.04 -23.33
C GLU A 69 11.74 -3.27 -24.54
N ARG A 70 11.18 -3.96 -25.54
CA ARG A 70 10.49 -3.30 -26.67
C ARG A 70 9.25 -2.52 -26.23
N GLU A 71 8.52 -2.98 -25.20
CA GLU A 71 7.40 -2.20 -24.63
C GLU A 71 7.91 -0.94 -23.94
N ASN A 72 9.02 -1.03 -23.18
CA ASN A 72 9.67 0.14 -22.60
C ASN A 72 10.17 1.11 -23.69
N ASP A 73 10.81 0.62 -24.72
CA ASP A 73 11.23 1.41 -25.89
C ASP A 73 10.06 2.13 -26.59
N TYR A 74 8.95 1.43 -26.73
CA TYR A 74 7.72 2.02 -27.28
C TYR A 74 7.17 3.12 -26.37
N TYR A 75 7.11 2.85 -25.07
CA TYR A 75 6.70 3.84 -24.05
C TYR A 75 7.57 5.10 -24.17
N GLU A 76 8.90 4.96 -24.07
CA GLU A 76 9.85 6.08 -24.12
C GLU A 76 9.71 6.91 -25.41
N LYS A 77 9.55 6.26 -26.57
CA LYS A 77 9.36 6.94 -27.85
C LYS A 77 8.03 7.69 -27.92
N LYS A 78 6.95 7.09 -27.41
CA LYS A 78 5.60 7.69 -27.44
C LYS A 78 5.48 8.87 -26.49
N THR A 79 6.16 8.84 -25.37
CA THR A 79 6.13 9.87 -24.33
C THR A 79 7.30 10.84 -24.40
N ALA A 80 8.19 10.71 -25.40
CA ALA A 80 9.40 11.53 -25.52
C ALA A 80 9.14 13.05 -25.49
N HIS A 81 7.98 13.49 -25.98
CA HIS A 81 7.56 14.89 -25.96
C HIS A 81 7.22 15.40 -24.55
N THR A 82 7.04 14.52 -23.59
CA THR A 82 6.77 14.85 -22.17
C THR A 82 8.00 14.72 -21.29
N ASN A 83 9.17 14.31 -21.79
CA ASN A 83 10.35 14.02 -20.96
C ASN A 83 10.81 15.21 -20.13
N ASP A 84 10.89 16.40 -20.73
CA ASP A 84 11.24 17.62 -20.00
C ASP A 84 10.17 17.93 -18.95
N PHE A 85 8.90 17.79 -19.29
CA PHE A 85 7.81 18.01 -18.34
C PHE A 85 7.79 16.98 -17.20
N GLN A 86 8.09 15.70 -17.47
CA GLN A 86 8.25 14.69 -16.41
C GLN A 86 9.38 15.06 -15.45
N LYS A 87 10.49 15.60 -15.97
CA LYS A 87 11.61 16.09 -15.17
C LYS A 87 11.19 17.30 -14.33
N ASP A 88 10.49 18.24 -14.91
CA ASP A 88 10.03 19.44 -14.21
C ASP A 88 9.03 19.06 -13.09
N LEU A 89 8.09 18.14 -13.35
CA LEU A 89 7.18 17.59 -12.34
C LEU A 89 7.94 16.87 -11.21
N PHE A 90 8.98 16.10 -11.55
CA PHE A 90 9.82 15.44 -10.56
C PHE A 90 10.53 16.46 -9.65
N GLU A 91 11.17 17.49 -10.22
CA GLU A 91 11.84 18.55 -9.47
C GLU A 91 10.84 19.37 -8.64
N GLU A 92 9.66 19.66 -9.19
CA GLU A 92 8.57 20.32 -8.48
C GLU A 92 8.12 19.50 -7.25
N MET A 93 7.86 18.21 -7.40
CA MET A 93 7.48 17.32 -6.30
C MET A 93 8.60 17.20 -5.26
N LYS A 94 9.85 17.07 -5.71
CA LYS A 94 11.03 17.01 -4.85
C LYS A 94 11.21 18.30 -4.06
N SER A 95 11.03 19.46 -4.70
CA SER A 95 11.19 20.77 -4.06
C SER A 95 10.24 21.01 -2.89
N ARG A 96 9.10 20.30 -2.84
CA ARG A 96 8.15 20.37 -1.72
C ARG A 96 8.58 19.57 -0.50
N ILE A 97 9.57 18.70 -0.63
CA ILE A 97 10.08 17.86 0.46
C ILE A 97 11.15 18.61 1.22
N LYS A 98 11.03 18.67 2.54
CA LYS A 98 12.12 19.09 3.41
C LYS A 98 13.20 18.01 3.41
N GLU A 99 14.30 18.26 2.67
CA GLU A 99 15.33 17.25 2.44
C GLU A 99 16.13 16.93 3.71
N ASP A 100 16.54 17.98 4.44
CA ASP A 100 17.20 17.86 5.75
C ASP A 100 16.12 17.85 6.84
N ASP A 101 15.69 16.66 7.23
CA ASP A 101 14.57 16.48 8.16
C ASP A 101 14.83 15.36 9.16
N GLU A 102 14.17 15.44 10.33
CA GLU A 102 14.21 14.40 11.35
C GLU A 102 12.82 14.08 11.88
N SER A 103 12.63 12.84 12.32
CA SER A 103 11.41 12.42 13.00
C SER A 103 11.25 13.09 14.36
N VAL A 104 10.01 13.14 14.88
CA VAL A 104 9.83 13.40 16.31
C VAL A 104 10.44 12.23 17.07
N PRO A 105 11.36 12.48 18.03
CA PRO A 105 11.96 11.41 18.82
C PRO A 105 10.92 10.66 19.66
N TYR A 106 11.05 9.35 19.76
CA TYR A 106 10.27 8.55 20.69
C TYR A 106 11.18 7.85 21.69
N LYS A 107 10.73 7.77 22.94
CA LYS A 107 11.48 7.11 24.01
C LYS A 107 11.10 5.63 24.08
N TYR A 108 12.09 4.77 24.14
CA TYR A 108 11.93 3.34 24.37
C TYR A 108 13.15 2.78 25.10
N ASN A 109 12.93 2.04 26.17
CA ASN A 109 13.95 1.32 26.93
C ASN A 109 15.20 2.18 27.24
N GLY A 110 14.99 3.41 27.75
CA GLY A 110 16.05 4.34 28.15
C GLY A 110 16.71 5.12 27.01
N TYR A 111 16.30 4.94 25.76
CA TYR A 111 16.83 5.68 24.61
C TYR A 111 15.75 6.46 23.87
N TYR A 112 16.14 7.58 23.26
CA TYR A 112 15.36 8.33 22.29
C TYR A 112 15.80 7.94 20.89
N TYR A 113 14.92 7.37 20.09
CA TYR A 113 15.16 6.96 18.71
C TYR A 113 14.75 8.05 17.73
N ILE A 114 15.60 8.30 16.73
CA ILE A 114 15.45 9.37 15.76
C ILE A 114 15.77 8.82 14.36
N THR A 115 14.88 9.12 13.40
CA THR A 115 15.13 8.88 11.98
C THR A 115 15.45 10.20 11.33
N LYS A 116 16.57 10.29 10.61
CA LYS A 116 17.04 11.50 9.95
C LYS A 116 17.16 11.33 8.46
N PHE A 117 17.06 12.42 7.76
CA PHE A 117 17.39 12.52 6.33
C PHE A 117 18.35 13.68 6.10
N GLU A 118 19.25 13.53 5.14
CA GLU A 118 20.19 14.55 4.72
C GLU A 118 19.85 15.06 3.32
N THR A 119 20.23 16.30 3.04
CA THR A 119 20.05 16.94 1.73
C THR A 119 20.72 16.10 0.62
N GLY A 120 20.00 15.83 -0.45
CA GLY A 120 20.48 15.06 -1.60
C GLY A 120 20.56 13.55 -1.39
N LYS A 121 20.21 13.05 -0.20
CA LYS A 121 20.24 11.61 0.13
C LYS A 121 18.86 10.96 0.06
N ASP A 122 18.81 9.77 -0.50
CA ASP A 122 17.57 9.02 -0.75
C ASP A 122 17.09 8.21 0.44
N TYR A 123 17.99 7.78 1.32
CA TYR A 123 17.69 6.85 2.40
C TYR A 123 17.83 7.48 3.78
N PRO A 124 17.16 6.91 4.82
CA PRO A 124 17.25 7.41 6.18
C PRO A 124 18.58 7.07 6.85
N ILE A 125 18.86 7.84 7.89
CA ILE A 125 19.88 7.57 8.92
C ILE A 125 19.14 7.31 10.22
N TYR A 126 19.40 6.18 10.87
CA TYR A 126 18.81 5.81 12.16
C TYR A 126 19.81 6.08 13.27
N THR A 127 19.38 6.85 14.26
CA THR A 127 20.20 7.22 15.42
C THR A 127 19.41 7.06 16.72
N ARG A 128 20.13 7.06 17.85
CA ARG A 128 19.52 7.11 19.19
C ARG A 128 20.34 7.95 20.15
N LYS A 129 19.70 8.39 21.24
CA LYS A 129 20.33 9.13 22.35
C LYS A 129 19.94 8.56 23.67
N LYS A 130 20.90 8.32 24.57
CA LYS A 130 20.67 7.70 25.86
C LYS A 130 20.10 8.70 26.85
N ASP A 131 19.05 8.31 27.58
CA ASP A 131 18.42 8.99 28.72
C ASP A 131 17.86 10.40 28.45
N SER A 132 18.47 11.18 27.56
CA SER A 132 18.01 12.54 27.26
C SER A 132 18.29 12.97 25.82
N LEU A 133 17.48 13.89 25.29
CA LEU A 133 17.68 14.48 23.96
C LEU A 133 18.97 15.31 23.85
N GLY A 134 19.54 15.75 24.97
CA GLY A 134 20.83 16.45 25.03
C GLY A 134 22.05 15.52 25.05
N ALA A 135 21.87 14.21 25.17
CA ALA A 135 22.97 13.24 25.16
C ALA A 135 23.66 13.14 23.80
N ALA A 136 24.87 12.57 23.81
CA ALA A 136 25.57 12.23 22.57
C ALA A 136 24.73 11.30 21.71
N GLU A 137 24.75 11.54 20.41
CA GLU A 137 24.01 10.74 19.43
C GLU A 137 24.82 9.51 19.03
N GLU A 138 24.19 8.36 19.04
CA GLU A 138 24.73 7.09 18.60
C GLU A 138 24.15 6.74 17.23
N LEU A 139 25.01 6.46 16.23
CA LEU A 139 24.61 6.01 14.92
C LEU A 139 24.25 4.52 14.95
N LEU A 140 23.00 4.19 14.61
CA LEU A 140 22.59 2.82 14.39
C LEU A 140 22.91 2.39 12.95
N PHE A 141 22.37 3.10 11.95
CA PHE A 141 22.55 2.79 10.53
C PHE A 141 22.54 4.06 9.67
N ASN A 142 23.49 4.16 8.73
CA ASN A 142 23.41 5.05 7.59
C ASN A 142 23.02 4.21 6.36
N VAL A 143 21.72 4.19 6.03
CA VAL A 143 21.22 3.37 4.93
C VAL A 143 21.73 3.85 3.57
N ASN A 144 22.16 5.13 3.45
CA ASN A 144 22.78 5.63 2.23
C ASN A 144 24.12 4.96 1.93
N GLU A 145 24.95 4.70 2.95
CA GLU A 145 26.21 3.97 2.82
C GLU A 145 25.95 2.48 2.53
N MET A 146 24.97 1.89 3.21
CA MET A 146 24.61 0.47 3.03
C MET A 146 24.04 0.17 1.64
N ALA A 147 23.37 1.14 1.02
CA ALA A 147 22.77 1.00 -0.31
C ALA A 147 23.75 1.20 -1.47
N GLU A 148 25.00 1.60 -1.20
CA GLU A 148 26.00 1.82 -2.25
C GLU A 148 26.24 0.55 -3.07
N GLY A 149 26.18 0.67 -4.40
CA GLY A 149 26.36 -0.46 -5.33
C GLY A 149 25.11 -1.32 -5.57
N HIS A 150 23.96 -0.98 -4.96
CA HIS A 150 22.71 -1.68 -5.18
C HIS A 150 21.72 -0.83 -5.98
N SER A 151 21.06 -1.41 -6.97
CA SER A 151 19.96 -0.77 -7.73
C SER A 151 18.67 -0.67 -6.90
N TYR A 152 18.50 -1.60 -5.97
CA TYR A 152 17.44 -1.63 -4.98
C TYR A 152 18.00 -1.93 -3.60
N TYR A 153 17.54 -1.25 -2.57
CA TYR A 153 17.92 -1.53 -1.19
C TYR A 153 16.77 -1.26 -0.23
N SER A 154 16.46 -2.23 0.60
CA SER A 154 15.44 -2.09 1.65
C SER A 154 15.99 -2.63 2.97
N LEU A 155 16.01 -1.78 3.99
CA LEU A 155 16.32 -2.15 5.36
C LEU A 155 15.01 -2.20 6.16
N SER A 156 14.79 -3.29 6.89
CA SER A 156 13.55 -3.55 7.63
C SER A 156 13.84 -4.29 8.95
N GLY A 157 12.82 -4.42 9.79
CA GLY A 157 12.88 -5.28 10.97
C GLY A 157 13.90 -4.88 12.05
N LEU A 158 14.22 -3.59 12.16
CA LEU A 158 15.10 -3.05 13.20
C LEU A 158 14.57 -3.41 14.58
N ASN A 159 15.31 -4.23 15.33
CA ASN A 159 14.93 -4.62 16.68
C ASN A 159 16.16 -4.68 17.59
N VAL A 160 16.18 -3.78 18.59
CA VAL A 160 17.28 -3.67 19.55
C VAL A 160 17.09 -4.69 20.68
N SER A 161 18.18 -5.33 21.11
CA SER A 161 18.16 -6.26 22.23
C SER A 161 17.71 -5.57 23.54
N PRO A 162 17.09 -6.30 24.49
CA PRO A 162 16.63 -5.73 25.76
C PRO A 162 17.69 -4.97 26.56
N ASP A 163 18.95 -5.40 26.47
CA ASP A 163 20.10 -4.74 27.12
C ASP A 163 20.67 -3.55 26.32
N ASN A 164 20.10 -3.24 25.16
CA ASN A 164 20.53 -2.16 24.27
C ASN A 164 21.93 -2.33 23.64
N THR A 165 22.52 -3.54 23.67
CA THR A 165 23.89 -3.75 23.16
C THR A 165 23.95 -4.26 21.73
N LYS A 166 22.86 -4.80 21.18
CA LYS A 166 22.78 -5.35 19.83
C LYS A 166 21.54 -4.89 19.11
N VAL A 167 21.57 -5.00 17.76
CA VAL A 167 20.39 -4.76 16.92
C VAL A 167 20.33 -5.79 15.81
N SER A 168 19.18 -6.45 15.64
CA SER A 168 18.88 -7.26 14.45
C SER A 168 18.19 -6.41 13.40
N PHE A 169 18.44 -6.71 12.12
CA PHE A 169 17.82 -6.03 10.99
C PHE A 169 17.84 -6.90 9.75
N GLY A 170 16.91 -6.68 8.83
CA GLY A 170 16.80 -7.41 7.57
C GLY A 170 17.13 -6.54 6.36
N VAL A 171 17.75 -7.15 5.35
CA VAL A 171 18.10 -6.50 4.08
C VAL A 171 17.52 -7.27 2.90
N ASP A 172 16.81 -6.58 2.00
CA ASP A 172 16.40 -7.06 0.67
C ASP A 172 17.02 -6.16 -0.40
N THR A 173 17.75 -6.74 -1.35
CA THR A 173 18.40 -6.04 -2.46
C THR A 173 17.78 -6.35 -3.82
N LEU A 174 16.65 -7.10 -3.85
CA LEU A 174 16.00 -7.55 -5.09
C LEU A 174 14.55 -7.10 -5.22
N SER A 175 14.00 -6.38 -4.23
CA SER A 175 12.59 -5.97 -4.22
C SER A 175 11.58 -7.13 -4.24
N ARG A 176 11.97 -8.29 -3.68
CA ARG A 176 11.12 -9.49 -3.60
C ARG A 176 10.57 -9.76 -2.21
N ARG A 177 10.82 -8.87 -1.24
CA ARG A 177 10.49 -9.06 0.18
C ARG A 177 11.11 -10.34 0.76
N ASN A 178 12.26 -10.74 0.22
CA ASN A 178 13.06 -11.83 0.71
C ASN A 178 14.30 -11.27 1.40
N TYR A 179 14.27 -11.23 2.72
CA TYR A 179 15.29 -10.58 3.52
C TYR A 179 16.29 -11.57 4.07
N THR A 180 17.53 -11.12 4.19
CA THR A 180 18.55 -11.74 5.04
C THR A 180 18.64 -10.94 6.33
N ILE A 181 18.51 -11.59 7.48
CA ILE A 181 18.70 -10.96 8.79
C ILE A 181 20.18 -10.96 9.15
N TYR A 182 20.64 -9.80 9.63
CA TYR A 182 21.96 -9.55 10.19
C TYR A 182 21.84 -9.03 11.62
N ILE A 183 22.92 -9.16 12.38
CA ILE A 183 23.02 -8.66 13.75
C ILE A 183 24.24 -7.75 13.86
N LYS A 184 24.05 -6.57 14.46
CA LYS A 184 25.12 -5.60 14.72
C LYS A 184 25.32 -5.44 16.21
N ASP A 185 26.58 -5.52 16.66
CA ASP A 185 26.98 -5.12 18.00
C ASP A 185 27.06 -3.58 18.06
N LEU A 186 26.31 -2.98 18.96
CA LEU A 186 26.20 -1.51 19.08
C LEU A 186 27.34 -0.90 19.91
N LEU A 187 28.12 -1.70 20.64
CA LEU A 187 29.28 -1.24 21.39
C LEU A 187 30.52 -1.12 20.52
N THR A 188 30.71 -2.09 19.60
CA THR A 188 31.85 -2.10 18.66
C THR A 188 31.51 -1.46 17.33
N GLY A 189 30.22 -1.45 16.94
CA GLY A 189 29.75 -1.04 15.62
C GLY A 189 29.91 -2.08 14.53
N GLU A 190 30.39 -3.28 14.87
CA GLU A 190 30.69 -4.36 13.91
C GLU A 190 29.47 -5.28 13.69
N LEU A 191 29.37 -5.85 12.50
CA LEU A 191 28.42 -6.93 12.22
C LEU A 191 28.96 -8.22 12.85
N LEU A 192 28.07 -9.01 13.44
CA LEU A 192 28.36 -10.36 13.84
C LEU A 192 28.40 -11.28 12.60
N ASP A 193 29.03 -12.44 12.73
CA ASP A 193 29.20 -13.38 11.61
C ASP A 193 27.87 -14.04 11.15
N GLU A 194 26.81 -13.88 11.94
CA GLU A 194 25.49 -14.45 11.66
C GLU A 194 24.81 -13.75 10.48
N ASN A 195 24.33 -14.56 9.55
CA ASN A 195 23.38 -14.15 8.54
C ASN A 195 22.28 -15.21 8.38
N ILE A 196 21.03 -14.77 8.32
CA ILE A 196 19.87 -15.67 8.28
C ILE A 196 19.06 -15.34 7.03
N PRO A 197 19.22 -16.08 5.93
CA PRO A 197 18.54 -15.79 4.67
C PRO A 197 17.11 -16.33 4.64
N LEU A 198 16.35 -15.89 3.63
CA LEU A 198 15.00 -16.35 3.29
C LEU A 198 14.00 -16.07 4.42
N THR A 199 14.03 -14.85 4.96
CA THR A 199 13.20 -14.43 6.09
C THR A 199 12.25 -13.30 5.73
N THR A 200 11.41 -12.91 6.70
CA THR A 200 10.56 -11.71 6.60
C THR A 200 11.31 -10.41 6.96
N GLY A 201 12.57 -10.50 7.40
CA GLY A 201 13.44 -9.36 7.71
C GLY A 201 13.48 -8.96 9.18
N GLY A 202 12.51 -9.37 10.00
CA GLY A 202 12.50 -9.09 11.44
C GLY A 202 12.90 -10.30 12.29
N ALA A 203 13.53 -10.06 13.44
CA ALA A 203 13.71 -11.04 14.50
C ALA A 203 13.25 -10.49 15.85
N THR A 204 12.76 -11.36 16.71
CA THR A 204 12.22 -11.03 18.04
C THR A 204 13.17 -11.53 19.12
N TRP A 205 13.71 -10.61 19.91
CA TRP A 205 14.61 -10.94 21.01
C TRP A 205 13.87 -11.52 22.22
N ALA A 206 14.38 -12.62 22.76
CA ALA A 206 14.05 -13.02 24.13
C ALA A 206 14.73 -12.07 25.14
N ASN A 207 14.33 -12.16 26.42
CA ASN A 207 14.88 -11.29 27.46
C ASN A 207 16.31 -11.68 27.92
N ASP A 208 16.82 -12.82 27.45
CA ASP A 208 18.20 -13.27 27.73
C ASP A 208 19.27 -12.54 26.89
N ASN A 209 18.90 -11.71 25.92
CA ASN A 209 19.78 -10.99 24.99
C ASN A 209 20.66 -11.87 24.09
N GLU A 210 20.39 -13.16 24.02
CA GLU A 210 21.15 -14.16 23.25
C GLU A 210 20.27 -14.94 22.28
N THR A 211 18.98 -15.05 22.58
CA THR A 211 18.02 -15.85 21.79
C THR A 211 17.12 -14.96 20.96
N LEU A 212 16.97 -15.31 19.67
CA LEU A 212 16.06 -14.65 18.74
C LEU A 212 15.08 -15.66 18.13
N PHE A 213 13.89 -15.17 17.86
CA PHE A 213 12.91 -15.89 17.05
C PHE A 213 12.66 -15.14 15.75
N TYR A 214 12.56 -15.87 14.65
CA TYR A 214 12.34 -15.27 13.33
C TYR A 214 11.44 -16.13 12.45
N THR A 215 10.83 -15.51 11.46
CA THR A 215 9.99 -16.18 10.48
C THR A 215 10.79 -16.47 9.22
N LYS A 216 10.85 -17.74 8.82
CA LYS A 216 11.44 -18.19 7.57
C LYS A 216 10.36 -18.39 6.51
N LYS A 217 10.71 -18.03 5.28
CA LYS A 217 9.82 -18.19 4.11
C LYS A 217 10.09 -19.50 3.40
N GLU A 218 9.09 -19.96 2.69
CA GLU A 218 9.22 -21.01 1.70
C GLU A 218 9.86 -20.44 0.42
N GLU A 219 10.80 -21.16 -0.17
CA GLU A 219 11.63 -20.62 -1.24
C GLU A 219 10.84 -20.29 -2.52
N LYS A 220 9.89 -21.12 -2.89
CA LYS A 220 9.11 -20.98 -4.12
C LYS A 220 7.93 -20.03 -3.97
N THR A 221 7.09 -20.29 -2.99
CA THR A 221 5.84 -19.53 -2.75
C THR A 221 6.07 -18.26 -1.95
N LEU A 222 7.26 -18.06 -1.35
CA LEU A 222 7.59 -17.01 -0.40
C LEU A 222 6.64 -16.94 0.81
N ARG A 223 5.86 -17.99 1.06
CA ARG A 223 4.94 -18.09 2.19
C ARG A 223 5.74 -18.09 3.51
N SER A 224 5.33 -17.27 4.44
CA SER A 224 5.86 -17.21 5.81
C SER A 224 5.23 -18.35 6.61
N ASN A 225 5.88 -19.52 6.71
CA ASN A 225 5.26 -20.72 7.27
C ASN A 225 6.02 -21.40 8.38
N LYS A 226 7.23 -20.91 8.76
CA LYS A 226 8.06 -21.53 9.79
C LYS A 226 8.62 -20.50 10.75
N ILE A 227 8.60 -20.82 12.05
CA ILE A 227 9.28 -20.05 13.09
C ILE A 227 10.47 -20.84 13.58
N PHE A 228 11.64 -20.20 13.58
CA PHE A 228 12.88 -20.75 14.08
C PHE A 228 13.35 -19.98 15.32
N ARG A 229 14.12 -20.66 16.16
CA ARG A 229 14.87 -20.10 17.28
C ARG A 229 16.34 -20.12 16.95
N HIS A 230 16.97 -18.95 16.97
CA HIS A 230 18.40 -18.76 16.78
C HIS A 230 19.06 -18.38 18.10
N ARG A 231 20.24 -18.94 18.37
CA ARG A 231 21.10 -18.53 19.48
C ARG A 231 22.36 -17.88 18.95
N LEU A 232 22.69 -16.70 19.43
CA LEU A 232 23.90 -15.98 19.06
C LEU A 232 25.15 -16.84 19.20
N GLY A 233 26.08 -16.72 18.24
CA GLY A 233 27.29 -17.49 18.14
C GLY A 233 27.12 -18.91 17.56
N SER A 234 25.91 -19.25 17.09
CA SER A 234 25.64 -20.48 16.37
C SER A 234 25.41 -20.21 14.87
N SER A 235 25.72 -21.20 14.01
CA SER A 235 25.31 -21.11 12.59
C SER A 235 23.83 -21.23 12.45
N SER A 236 23.21 -20.38 11.58
CA SER A 236 21.78 -20.42 11.26
C SER A 236 21.30 -21.74 10.64
N GLU A 237 22.21 -22.57 10.12
CA GLU A 237 21.90 -23.93 9.67
C GLU A 237 21.53 -24.90 10.81
N LYS A 238 21.92 -24.55 12.06
CA LYS A 238 21.63 -25.34 13.26
C LYS A 238 20.43 -24.81 14.04
N ASP A 239 19.75 -23.79 13.53
CA ASP A 239 18.60 -23.20 14.20
C ASP A 239 17.48 -24.20 14.39
N GLU A 240 16.86 -24.13 15.56
CA GLU A 240 15.79 -25.04 15.92
C GLU A 240 14.47 -24.60 15.30
N LEU A 241 13.83 -25.50 14.57
CA LEU A 241 12.45 -25.30 14.09
C LEU A 241 11.47 -25.41 15.25
N ILE A 242 10.82 -24.31 15.60
CA ILE A 242 9.87 -24.21 16.72
C ILE A 242 8.45 -24.47 16.29
N PHE A 243 8.07 -23.95 15.11
CA PHE A 243 6.71 -24.07 14.63
C PHE A 243 6.67 -24.15 13.11
N THR A 244 5.81 -25.00 12.59
CA THR A 244 5.44 -25.05 11.17
C THR A 244 3.95 -24.82 11.04
N GLU A 245 3.57 -23.90 10.17
CA GLU A 245 2.18 -23.75 9.71
C GLU A 245 1.96 -24.64 8.50
N ASP A 246 1.26 -25.74 8.72
CA ASP A 246 1.03 -26.77 7.68
C ASP A 246 -0.10 -26.42 6.73
N ASP A 247 -1.06 -25.58 7.18
CA ASP A 247 -2.17 -25.13 6.33
C ASP A 247 -1.65 -24.02 5.38
N ASP A 248 -1.68 -24.31 4.08
CA ASP A 248 -1.12 -23.43 3.06
C ASP A 248 -1.94 -22.15 2.83
N THR A 249 -3.14 -22.07 3.40
CA THR A 249 -3.97 -20.85 3.43
C THR A 249 -3.56 -19.88 4.54
N PHE A 250 -2.63 -20.28 5.44
CA PHE A 250 -2.16 -19.45 6.55
C PHE A 250 -0.71 -19.00 6.36
N GLY A 251 -0.47 -17.75 6.80
CA GLY A 251 0.87 -17.26 7.11
C GLY A 251 1.15 -17.30 8.61
N THR A 252 2.43 -17.20 9.01
CA THR A 252 2.84 -17.09 10.42
C THR A 252 3.84 -15.97 10.63
N PHE A 253 3.87 -15.43 11.84
CA PHE A 253 4.79 -14.38 12.27
C PHE A 253 5.13 -14.53 13.76
N VAL A 254 6.17 -13.82 14.21
CA VAL A 254 6.56 -13.81 15.62
C VAL A 254 6.81 -12.38 16.08
N TYR A 255 6.37 -12.05 17.30
CA TYR A 255 6.59 -10.75 17.94
C TYR A 255 6.66 -10.89 19.45
N LYS A 256 7.08 -9.84 20.16
CA LYS A 256 7.05 -9.73 21.59
C LYS A 256 5.98 -8.73 22.03
N THR A 257 5.22 -9.05 23.07
CA THR A 257 4.20 -8.15 23.62
C THR A 257 4.84 -6.85 24.14
N LYS A 258 4.09 -5.73 24.12
CA LYS A 258 4.52 -4.43 24.67
C LYS A 258 4.99 -4.54 26.15
N SER A 259 4.47 -5.50 26.87
CA SER A 259 4.87 -5.80 28.27
C SER A 259 6.22 -6.50 28.41
N ASP A 260 6.87 -6.86 27.31
CA ASP A 260 8.08 -7.68 27.25
C ASP A 260 7.97 -9.07 27.94
N LYS A 261 6.76 -9.46 28.39
CA LYS A 261 6.53 -10.71 29.12
C LYS A 261 6.40 -11.92 28.20
N PHE A 262 5.82 -11.76 27.01
CA PHE A 262 5.54 -12.88 26.12
C PHE A 262 6.12 -12.68 24.73
N ILE A 263 6.70 -13.77 24.19
CA ILE A 263 6.94 -13.96 22.75
C ILE A 263 5.71 -14.66 22.19
N VAL A 264 5.18 -14.15 21.10
CA VAL A 264 3.94 -14.60 20.49
C VAL A 264 4.19 -15.09 19.08
N ILE A 265 3.77 -16.31 18.77
CA ILE A 265 3.63 -16.80 17.39
C ILE A 265 2.18 -16.61 16.97
N GLY A 266 1.96 -15.88 15.88
CA GLY A 266 0.65 -15.72 15.24
C GLY A 266 0.57 -16.53 13.94
N SER A 267 -0.56 -17.18 13.72
CA SER A 267 -0.96 -17.73 12.42
C SER A 267 -2.21 -16.99 11.95
N TYR A 268 -2.26 -16.60 10.70
CA TYR A 268 -3.37 -15.81 10.16
C TYR A 268 -3.74 -16.24 8.73
N SER A 269 -5.01 -16.22 8.44
CA SER A 269 -5.61 -16.19 7.10
C SER A 269 -6.53 -14.96 7.00
N THR A 270 -7.19 -14.78 5.88
CA THR A 270 -8.14 -13.65 5.68
C THR A 270 -9.24 -13.61 6.76
N LEU A 271 -9.70 -14.75 7.26
CA LEU A 271 -10.86 -14.84 8.17
C LEU A 271 -10.56 -15.52 9.51
N THR A 272 -9.31 -15.85 9.81
CA THR A 272 -9.01 -16.66 11.00
C THR A 272 -7.65 -16.31 11.58
N SER A 273 -7.62 -16.12 12.89
CA SER A 273 -6.37 -15.90 13.64
C SER A 273 -6.16 -17.02 14.67
N ALA A 274 -4.91 -17.32 14.99
CA ALA A 274 -4.54 -18.23 16.07
C ALA A 274 -3.19 -17.82 16.66
N TYR A 275 -3.03 -17.91 17.98
CA TYR A 275 -1.82 -17.50 18.65
C TYR A 275 -1.26 -18.58 19.57
N ARG A 276 0.06 -18.54 19.75
CA ARG A 276 0.81 -19.29 20.78
C ARG A 276 1.67 -18.31 21.54
N ILE A 277 1.85 -18.53 22.82
CA ILE A 277 2.61 -17.64 23.71
C ILE A 277 3.71 -18.41 24.44
N LEU A 278 4.84 -17.74 24.65
CA LEU A 278 5.99 -18.21 25.41
C LEU A 278 6.43 -17.11 26.35
N ASN A 279 6.79 -17.42 27.60
CA ASN A 279 7.43 -16.43 28.47
C ASN A 279 8.79 -16.01 27.89
N ALA A 280 8.99 -14.72 27.70
CA ALA A 280 10.22 -14.17 27.11
C ALA A 280 11.48 -14.34 27.97
N ASP A 281 11.31 -14.59 29.29
CA ASP A 281 12.42 -14.89 30.21
C ASP A 281 12.89 -16.34 30.15
N THR A 282 12.08 -17.23 29.58
CA THR A 282 12.41 -18.68 29.46
C THR A 282 12.29 -19.14 28.00
N PRO A 283 13.17 -18.64 27.10
CA PRO A 283 13.01 -18.83 25.67
C PRO A 283 13.17 -20.27 25.16
N PHE A 284 13.58 -21.20 26.05
CA PHE A 284 13.73 -22.63 25.76
C PHE A 284 12.55 -23.49 26.20
N ASP A 285 11.55 -22.89 26.86
CA ASP A 285 10.28 -23.55 27.17
C ASP A 285 9.45 -23.77 25.90
N GLU A 286 8.36 -24.54 26.00
CA GLU A 286 7.44 -24.78 24.92
C GLU A 286 6.41 -23.65 24.77
N PHE A 287 6.09 -23.28 23.53
CA PHE A 287 4.99 -22.37 23.22
C PHE A 287 3.65 -23.01 23.57
N LYS A 288 2.84 -22.31 24.35
CA LYS A 288 1.48 -22.73 24.72
C LYS A 288 0.47 -22.14 23.75
N VAL A 289 -0.49 -22.95 23.31
CA VAL A 289 -1.63 -22.47 22.52
C VAL A 289 -2.44 -21.49 23.35
N PHE A 290 -2.65 -20.27 22.82
CA PHE A 290 -3.47 -19.25 23.45
C PHE A 290 -4.95 -19.63 23.41
N GLN A 291 -5.46 -19.95 22.22
CA GLN A 291 -6.78 -20.45 21.92
C GLN A 291 -6.67 -21.44 20.73
N PRO A 292 -7.23 -22.66 20.84
CA PRO A 292 -7.33 -23.56 19.67
C PRO A 292 -7.98 -22.86 18.47
N ARG A 293 -7.44 -23.11 17.27
CA ARG A 293 -7.94 -22.51 16.04
C ARG A 293 -9.42 -22.84 15.82
N VAL A 294 -10.20 -21.80 15.51
CA VAL A 294 -11.60 -21.90 15.12
C VAL A 294 -11.78 -21.15 13.82
N ARG A 295 -12.25 -21.80 12.78
CA ARG A 295 -12.50 -21.17 11.47
C ARG A 295 -13.48 -20.01 11.62
N GLY A 296 -13.11 -18.85 11.08
CA GLY A 296 -13.90 -17.61 11.16
C GLY A 296 -13.74 -16.83 12.46
N LEU A 297 -12.95 -17.31 13.41
CA LEU A 297 -12.60 -16.54 14.61
C LEU A 297 -11.38 -15.66 14.31
N GLU A 298 -11.63 -14.38 14.18
CA GLU A 298 -10.60 -13.34 14.06
C GLU A 298 -10.38 -12.69 15.43
N TYR A 299 -9.12 -12.55 15.84
CA TYR A 299 -8.79 -11.83 17.05
C TYR A 299 -7.34 -11.36 17.05
N THR A 300 -7.06 -10.31 17.82
CA THR A 300 -5.72 -9.84 18.19
C THR A 300 -5.57 -9.83 19.70
N ILE A 301 -4.35 -9.89 20.19
CA ILE A 301 -4.06 -9.94 21.65
C ILE A 301 -3.06 -8.85 22.03
N SER A 302 -3.36 -8.12 23.10
CA SER A 302 -2.48 -7.16 23.76
C SER A 302 -2.35 -7.54 25.22
N HIS A 303 -1.14 -7.55 25.77
CA HIS A 303 -0.90 -7.96 27.16
C HIS A 303 -0.53 -6.76 28.05
N TYR A 304 -1.16 -6.69 29.21
CA TYR A 304 -0.82 -5.74 30.25
C TYR A 304 -1.11 -6.34 31.64
N ASP A 305 -0.16 -6.18 32.56
CA ASP A 305 -0.20 -6.70 33.91
C ASP A 305 -0.40 -8.23 33.98
N ASP A 306 -1.52 -8.74 34.43
CA ASP A 306 -1.88 -10.16 34.54
C ASP A 306 -2.90 -10.62 33.49
N SER A 307 -3.15 -9.83 32.46
CA SER A 307 -4.27 -10.05 31.57
C SER A 307 -3.93 -9.80 30.11
N PHE A 308 -4.61 -10.56 29.23
CA PHE A 308 -4.72 -10.25 27.82
C PHE A 308 -6.02 -9.53 27.50
N TYR A 309 -5.92 -8.55 26.63
CA TYR A 309 -7.01 -7.82 26.00
C TYR A 309 -7.17 -8.35 24.60
N VAL A 310 -8.35 -8.84 24.29
CA VAL A 310 -8.65 -9.58 23.04
C VAL A 310 -9.67 -8.80 22.23
N LEU A 311 -9.24 -8.22 21.12
CA LEU A 311 -10.11 -7.61 20.12
C LEU A 311 -10.58 -8.73 19.20
N THR A 312 -11.89 -8.97 19.08
CA THR A 312 -12.40 -10.17 18.40
C THR A 312 -13.79 -10.01 17.79
N ASN A 313 -14.07 -10.82 16.76
CA ASN A 313 -15.40 -11.00 16.17
C ASN A 313 -16.23 -12.12 16.84
N LYS A 314 -15.78 -12.63 18.00
CA LYS A 314 -16.46 -13.71 18.73
C LYS A 314 -17.95 -13.41 18.95
N ASP A 315 -18.78 -14.46 18.90
CA ASP A 315 -20.24 -14.41 19.06
C ASP A 315 -20.96 -13.54 18.00
N GLY A 316 -20.41 -13.46 16.78
CA GLY A 316 -21.01 -12.71 15.69
C GLY A 316 -20.79 -11.19 15.78
N ALA A 317 -19.79 -10.74 16.54
CA ALA A 317 -19.41 -9.33 16.63
C ALA A 317 -18.71 -8.86 15.34
N THR A 318 -19.46 -8.62 14.27
CA THR A 318 -18.94 -8.30 12.93
C THR A 318 -18.01 -7.09 12.94
N ASN A 319 -18.35 -6.04 13.68
CA ASN A 319 -17.51 -4.84 13.86
C ASN A 319 -16.58 -4.95 15.07
N PHE A 320 -16.25 -6.17 15.48
CA PHE A 320 -15.43 -6.53 16.62
C PHE A 320 -15.95 -6.02 17.99
N LYS A 321 -15.43 -6.61 19.01
CA LYS A 321 -15.61 -6.25 20.44
C LYS A 321 -14.31 -6.44 21.18
N LEU A 322 -14.14 -5.79 22.33
CA LEU A 322 -13.01 -5.98 23.21
C LEU A 322 -13.37 -6.87 24.39
N MET A 323 -12.59 -7.91 24.60
CA MET A 323 -12.72 -8.83 25.72
C MET A 323 -11.43 -8.86 26.55
N LYS A 324 -11.51 -9.36 27.77
CA LYS A 324 -10.37 -9.53 28.67
C LYS A 324 -10.31 -10.95 29.21
N THR A 325 -9.10 -11.50 29.38
CA THR A 325 -8.86 -12.81 30.00
C THR A 325 -7.59 -12.80 30.84
N PRO A 326 -7.50 -13.56 31.96
CA PRO A 326 -6.24 -13.74 32.68
C PRO A 326 -5.16 -14.39 31.80
N ASP A 327 -3.90 -14.01 31.96
CA ASP A 327 -2.78 -14.57 31.21
C ASP A 327 -2.52 -16.06 31.48
N THR A 328 -3.06 -16.57 32.57
CA THR A 328 -3.02 -17.99 32.99
C THR A 328 -4.19 -18.81 32.44
N GLN A 329 -5.24 -18.17 31.87
CA GLN A 329 -6.47 -18.83 31.39
C GLN A 329 -6.91 -18.22 30.06
N THR A 330 -6.15 -18.45 28.99
CA THR A 330 -6.22 -17.71 27.74
C THR A 330 -7.31 -18.19 26.75
N THR A 331 -7.93 -19.35 27.03
CA THR A 331 -8.98 -19.90 26.13
C THR A 331 -10.27 -19.07 26.16
N MET A 332 -11.00 -19.04 25.05
CA MET A 332 -12.18 -18.19 24.84
C MET A 332 -13.33 -18.40 25.84
N ASP A 333 -13.36 -19.53 26.55
CA ASP A 333 -14.33 -19.75 27.64
C ASP A 333 -14.13 -18.81 28.83
N ASN A 334 -12.92 -18.23 28.95
CA ASN A 334 -12.55 -17.30 30.01
C ASN A 334 -12.58 -15.83 29.55
N TRP A 335 -12.91 -15.56 28.28
CA TRP A 335 -12.97 -14.20 27.78
C TRP A 335 -14.24 -13.49 28.25
N VAL A 336 -14.07 -12.37 28.92
CA VAL A 336 -15.17 -11.56 29.46
C VAL A 336 -15.26 -10.25 28.67
N ASP A 337 -16.47 -9.87 28.28
CA ASP A 337 -16.72 -8.62 27.55
C ASP A 337 -16.26 -7.40 28.36
N MET A 338 -15.50 -6.53 27.73
CA MET A 338 -15.05 -5.24 28.24
C MET A 338 -15.72 -4.09 27.47
N ILE A 339 -15.70 -4.15 26.12
CA ILE A 339 -16.43 -3.24 25.24
C ILE A 339 -17.30 -4.12 24.33
N PRO A 340 -18.63 -4.01 24.41
CA PRO A 340 -19.52 -4.82 23.60
C PRO A 340 -19.49 -4.37 22.12
N HIS A 341 -19.90 -5.28 21.25
CA HIS A 341 -20.09 -5.02 19.82
C HIS A 341 -21.10 -3.88 19.59
N ARG A 342 -20.84 -3.07 18.54
CA ARG A 342 -21.72 -2.01 18.07
C ARG A 342 -21.86 -2.11 16.54
N GLU A 343 -23.10 -2.12 16.05
CA GLU A 343 -23.40 -2.26 14.62
C GLU A 343 -22.88 -1.08 13.78
N ASP A 344 -22.81 0.12 14.36
CA ASP A 344 -22.45 1.37 13.67
C ASP A 344 -21.01 1.84 13.91
N VAL A 345 -20.21 1.04 14.61
CA VAL A 345 -18.83 1.38 14.97
C VAL A 345 -17.92 0.16 14.81
N LEU A 346 -16.96 0.25 13.91
CA LEU A 346 -15.88 -0.72 13.79
C LEU A 346 -14.82 -0.42 14.87
N LEU A 347 -14.51 -1.40 15.69
CA LEU A 347 -13.45 -1.34 16.67
C LEU A 347 -12.14 -1.81 16.01
N GLU A 348 -11.19 -0.89 15.83
CA GLU A 348 -9.99 -1.16 15.03
C GLU A 348 -8.78 -1.58 15.87
N ASP A 349 -8.55 -0.94 17.03
CA ASP A 349 -7.35 -1.21 17.84
C ASP A 349 -7.51 -0.74 19.29
N ILE A 350 -6.63 -1.24 20.18
CA ILE A 350 -6.45 -0.79 21.55
C ILE A 350 -4.99 -0.46 21.84
N GLU A 351 -4.73 0.75 22.35
CA GLU A 351 -3.44 1.17 22.89
C GLU A 351 -3.53 1.25 24.43
N ILE A 352 -2.63 0.56 25.14
CA ILE A 352 -2.71 0.41 26.60
C ILE A 352 -1.64 1.26 27.30
N PHE A 353 -2.07 2.00 28.32
CA PHE A 353 -1.24 2.75 29.26
C PHE A 353 -1.56 2.31 30.71
N LYS A 354 -0.73 2.70 31.65
CA LYS A 354 -0.88 2.34 33.07
C LYS A 354 -2.21 2.83 33.67
N ASP A 355 -2.58 4.08 33.39
CA ASP A 355 -3.77 4.71 33.97
C ASP A 355 -4.94 4.81 32.98
N TYR A 356 -4.70 4.57 31.67
CA TYR A 356 -5.65 4.73 30.59
C TYR A 356 -5.56 3.58 29.59
N TYR A 357 -6.62 3.38 28.83
CA TYR A 357 -6.54 2.72 27.52
C TYR A 357 -7.20 3.60 26.47
N VAL A 358 -6.71 3.48 25.25
CA VAL A 358 -7.15 4.26 24.10
C VAL A 358 -7.69 3.31 23.05
N ILE A 359 -8.87 3.61 22.54
CA ILE A 359 -9.55 2.83 21.53
C ILE A 359 -9.52 3.60 20.21
N SER A 360 -9.07 2.94 19.16
CA SER A 360 -9.24 3.38 17.77
C SER A 360 -10.52 2.80 17.23
N GLU A 361 -11.39 3.66 16.73
CA GLU A 361 -12.70 3.31 16.21
C GLU A 361 -12.93 3.95 14.85
N ARG A 362 -13.79 3.33 14.03
CA ARG A 362 -14.29 3.95 12.80
C ARG A 362 -15.82 4.02 12.86
N LYS A 363 -16.34 5.23 12.66
CA LYS A 363 -17.77 5.47 12.62
C LYS A 363 -18.12 6.32 11.41
N ASN A 364 -19.09 5.85 10.62
CA ASN A 364 -19.51 6.55 9.40
C ASN A 364 -18.33 6.95 8.48
N GLY A 365 -17.34 6.08 8.38
CA GLY A 365 -16.14 6.26 7.55
C GLY A 365 -15.04 7.15 8.13
N LEU A 366 -15.22 7.71 9.33
CA LEU A 366 -14.23 8.56 9.97
C LEU A 366 -13.60 7.86 11.16
N THR A 367 -12.29 7.95 11.27
CA THR A 367 -11.53 7.45 12.42
C THR A 367 -11.83 8.28 13.67
N GLN A 368 -11.92 7.64 14.81
CA GLN A 368 -12.13 8.27 16.12
C GLN A 368 -11.14 7.69 17.13
N ILE A 369 -10.66 8.53 18.02
CA ILE A 369 -9.79 8.13 19.13
C ILE A 369 -10.55 8.38 20.42
N LYS A 370 -10.80 7.31 21.17
CA LYS A 370 -11.51 7.33 22.45
C LYS A 370 -10.53 7.03 23.59
N ILE A 371 -10.47 7.89 24.59
CA ILE A 371 -9.63 7.74 25.78
C ILE A 371 -10.51 7.33 26.94
N VAL A 372 -10.09 6.32 27.69
CA VAL A 372 -10.82 5.77 28.85
C VAL A 372 -9.85 5.55 30.01
N ALA A 373 -10.18 6.08 31.19
CA ALA A 373 -9.47 5.77 32.42
C ALA A 373 -9.88 4.39 32.94
N TRP A 374 -8.94 3.59 33.44
CA TRP A 374 -9.22 2.23 33.94
C TRP A 374 -10.24 2.19 35.09
N ASP A 375 -10.32 3.24 35.91
CA ASP A 375 -11.28 3.37 37.00
C ASP A 375 -12.69 3.79 36.58
N GLY A 376 -12.90 4.02 35.25
CA GLY A 376 -14.17 4.43 34.70
C GLY A 376 -14.58 5.88 34.98
N THR A 377 -13.72 6.68 35.60
CA THR A 377 -14.05 8.07 36.00
C THR A 377 -14.05 9.05 34.87
N ASN A 378 -13.37 8.72 33.76
CA ASN A 378 -13.17 9.62 32.64
C ASN A 378 -13.21 8.84 31.32
N GLU A 379 -14.14 9.20 30.43
CA GLU A 379 -14.30 8.62 29.09
C GLU A 379 -14.68 9.74 28.12
N TYR A 380 -13.91 9.88 27.01
CA TYR A 380 -14.19 10.91 26.01
C TYR A 380 -13.50 10.62 24.68
N TYR A 381 -14.02 11.22 23.61
CA TYR A 381 -13.41 11.23 22.28
C TYR A 381 -12.56 12.48 22.07
N LEU A 382 -11.46 12.34 21.32
CA LEU A 382 -10.74 13.50 20.78
C LEU A 382 -11.63 14.21 19.75
N PRO A 383 -11.72 15.56 19.80
CA PRO A 383 -12.54 16.31 18.87
C PRO A 383 -11.82 16.50 17.52
N PHE A 384 -12.46 16.09 16.43
CA PHE A 384 -12.00 16.34 15.06
C PHE A 384 -13.17 16.98 14.28
N GLU A 385 -12.92 18.13 13.65
CA GLU A 385 -13.98 18.95 13.04
C GLU A 385 -14.06 18.81 11.50
N ASN A 386 -13.05 18.22 10.83
CA ASN A 386 -13.00 18.12 9.38
C ASN A 386 -13.90 16.97 8.88
N GLU A 387 -14.52 17.16 7.69
CA GLU A 387 -15.34 16.12 7.04
C GLU A 387 -14.52 15.03 6.37
N THR A 388 -13.22 15.28 6.11
CA THR A 388 -12.31 14.39 5.39
C THR A 388 -10.96 14.35 6.09
N TYR A 389 -10.86 13.62 7.19
CA TYR A 389 -9.64 13.47 7.96
C TYR A 389 -9.36 12.01 8.28
N THR A 390 -8.15 11.75 8.72
CA THR A 390 -7.77 10.53 9.42
C THR A 390 -6.93 10.87 10.65
N ALA A 391 -7.16 10.14 11.76
CA ALA A 391 -6.40 10.26 12.99
C ALA A 391 -6.19 8.86 13.57
N TYR A 392 -4.96 8.57 14.02
CA TYR A 392 -4.59 7.27 14.56
C TYR A 392 -3.46 7.38 15.59
N SER A 393 -3.42 6.42 16.53
CA SER A 393 -2.33 6.32 17.52
C SER A 393 -0.99 6.17 16.81
N SER A 394 0.01 6.92 17.27
CA SER A 394 1.40 6.85 16.78
C SER A 394 2.23 5.93 17.70
N VAL A 395 3.54 6.15 17.76
CA VAL A 395 4.46 5.33 18.56
C VAL A 395 4.33 5.67 20.06
N ASN A 396 3.76 4.76 20.85
CA ASN A 396 3.54 4.87 22.29
C ASN A 396 4.11 3.65 23.03
N PRO A 397 5.42 3.43 23.09
CA PRO A 397 5.97 2.17 23.59
C PRO A 397 5.95 2.05 25.13
N GLU A 398 5.90 3.17 25.85
CA GLU A 398 5.95 3.20 27.30
C GLU A 398 4.55 3.10 27.93
N PHE A 399 4.34 2.18 28.88
CA PHE A 399 3.08 2.10 29.63
C PHE A 399 2.91 3.25 30.63
N ASP A 400 3.98 3.64 31.31
CA ASP A 400 3.95 4.70 32.32
C ASP A 400 4.04 6.08 31.67
N SER A 401 3.08 6.36 30.80
CA SER A 401 2.90 7.66 30.12
C SER A 401 1.48 8.15 30.31
N LYS A 402 1.33 9.44 30.63
CA LYS A 402 0.04 10.16 30.60
C LYS A 402 -0.19 10.85 29.25
N VAL A 403 0.73 10.70 28.31
CA VAL A 403 0.69 11.32 27.01
C VAL A 403 0.42 10.27 25.95
N LEU A 404 -0.67 10.47 25.21
CA LEU A 404 -0.94 9.77 23.96
C LEU A 404 -0.30 10.55 22.83
N ARG A 405 0.57 9.91 22.07
CA ARG A 405 1.03 10.42 20.79
C ARG A 405 0.14 9.88 19.68
N TYR A 406 -0.39 10.80 18.86
CA TYR A 406 -1.21 10.43 17.70
C TYR A 406 -0.83 11.26 16.47
N VAL A 407 -1.24 10.79 15.31
CA VAL A 407 -1.12 11.49 14.03
C VAL A 407 -2.48 11.99 13.60
N TYR A 408 -2.53 13.20 13.10
CA TYR A 408 -3.69 13.78 12.43
C TYR A 408 -3.30 14.28 11.05
N ASN A 409 -4.12 14.01 10.05
CA ASN A 409 -4.05 14.66 8.75
C ASN A 409 -5.41 14.70 8.06
N SER A 410 -5.52 15.45 6.95
CA SER A 410 -6.71 15.49 6.10
C SER A 410 -6.30 15.71 4.65
N LEU A 411 -7.25 15.72 3.72
CA LEU A 411 -6.93 16.02 2.31
C LEU A 411 -6.28 17.40 2.12
N THR A 412 -6.48 18.34 3.05
CA THR A 412 -5.95 19.71 3.00
C THR A 412 -4.90 20.04 4.05
N THR A 413 -4.76 19.22 5.09
CA THR A 413 -3.84 19.47 6.22
C THR A 413 -2.71 18.46 6.21
N PRO A 414 -1.44 18.90 6.13
CA PRO A 414 -0.27 18.03 6.25
C PRO A 414 -0.28 17.21 7.54
N SER A 415 0.37 16.05 7.51
CA SER A 415 0.48 15.15 8.65
C SER A 415 1.09 15.87 9.85
N SER A 416 0.41 15.83 10.99
CA SER A 416 0.82 16.43 12.25
C SER A 416 0.98 15.37 13.31
N ILE A 417 2.12 15.35 13.99
CA ILE A 417 2.40 14.50 15.16
C ILE A 417 2.08 15.32 16.40
N ILE A 418 1.19 14.81 17.23
CA ILE A 418 0.60 15.54 18.35
C ILE A 418 0.75 14.69 19.61
N ASP A 419 1.26 15.30 20.67
CA ASP A 419 1.21 14.75 22.02
C ASP A 419 -0.02 15.32 22.75
N TYR A 420 -0.83 14.43 23.28
CA TYR A 420 -2.05 14.74 24.01
C TYR A 420 -1.96 14.21 25.43
N ASN A 421 -1.99 15.10 26.42
CA ASN A 421 -2.03 14.71 27.83
C ASN A 421 -3.45 14.22 28.20
N MET A 422 -3.59 12.94 28.51
CA MET A 422 -4.88 12.29 28.76
C MET A 422 -5.52 12.74 30.10
N GLU A 423 -4.71 13.30 31.04
CA GLU A 423 -5.18 13.82 32.32
C GLU A 423 -5.63 15.28 32.21
N THR A 424 -4.77 16.17 31.65
CA THR A 424 -5.04 17.62 31.57
C THR A 424 -5.83 18.00 30.32
N LYS A 425 -5.91 17.11 29.33
CA LYS A 425 -6.52 17.33 27.99
C LYS A 425 -5.82 18.39 27.15
N GLU A 426 -4.59 18.74 27.51
CA GLU A 426 -3.75 19.65 26.72
C GLU A 426 -3.12 18.90 25.57
N GLN A 427 -3.07 19.55 24.40
CA GLN A 427 -2.38 19.02 23.22
C GLN A 427 -1.21 19.91 22.81
N THR A 428 -0.15 19.29 22.32
CA THR A 428 1.02 19.97 21.76
C THR A 428 1.33 19.39 20.39
N ILE A 429 1.31 20.21 19.36
CA ILE A 429 1.77 19.80 18.02
C ILE A 429 3.29 19.81 18.06
N LEU A 430 3.88 18.62 17.98
CA LEU A 430 5.33 18.44 17.96
C LEU A 430 5.93 18.71 16.60
N LYS A 431 5.23 18.33 15.56
CA LYS A 431 5.65 18.51 14.18
C LYS A 431 4.43 18.48 13.23
N GLU A 432 4.34 19.47 12.36
CA GLU A 432 3.52 19.43 11.15
C GLU A 432 4.48 19.22 9.97
N ALA A 433 4.18 18.28 9.06
CA ALA A 433 5.03 18.01 7.92
C ALA A 433 5.15 19.25 7.03
N ALA A 434 6.38 19.70 6.81
CA ALA A 434 6.64 20.87 5.99
C ALA A 434 6.32 20.61 4.51
N VAL A 435 5.67 21.58 3.88
CA VAL A 435 5.50 21.64 2.43
C VAL A 435 6.32 22.84 1.94
N LEU A 436 7.48 22.54 1.39
CA LEU A 436 8.37 23.54 0.81
C LEU A 436 8.06 23.72 -0.69
N GLY A 437 8.60 24.72 -1.31
CA GLY A 437 8.37 24.98 -2.74
C GLY A 437 6.90 25.29 -3.10
N GLY A 438 6.69 26.16 -4.07
CA GLY A 438 5.35 26.63 -4.44
C GLY A 438 4.70 27.49 -3.35
N ASP A 439 3.44 27.87 -3.59
CA ASP A 439 2.65 28.73 -2.69
C ASP A 439 1.62 27.92 -1.91
N PHE A 440 2.05 26.81 -1.27
CA PHE A 440 1.11 26.01 -0.49
C PHE A 440 0.60 26.77 0.73
N ASP A 441 -0.71 27.02 0.76
CA ASP A 441 -1.46 27.38 1.96
C ASP A 441 -2.72 26.48 1.98
N LYS A 442 -2.91 25.74 3.07
CA LYS A 442 -4.10 24.87 3.24
C LYS A 442 -5.42 25.59 3.03
N LYS A 443 -5.47 26.92 3.21
CA LYS A 443 -6.66 27.75 2.97
C LYS A 443 -7.00 27.89 1.48
N ASN A 444 -6.09 27.56 0.58
CA ASN A 444 -6.28 27.60 -0.87
C ASN A 444 -6.95 26.35 -1.44
N TYR A 445 -7.25 25.36 -0.59
CA TYR A 445 -7.89 24.11 -0.99
C TYR A 445 -9.15 23.91 -0.16
N ASP A 446 -10.17 23.34 -0.82
CA ASP A 446 -11.39 22.87 -0.16
C ASP A 446 -11.43 21.34 -0.25
N SER A 447 -11.89 20.69 0.83
CA SER A 447 -12.20 19.27 0.83
C SER A 447 -13.68 19.04 1.16
N LYS A 448 -14.24 17.96 0.64
CA LYS A 448 -15.66 17.67 0.75
C LYS A 448 -15.90 16.17 0.75
N ARG A 449 -16.88 15.72 1.51
CA ARG A 449 -17.41 14.37 1.41
C ARG A 449 -18.82 14.39 0.81
N VAL A 450 -19.03 13.64 -0.26
CA VAL A 450 -20.32 13.47 -0.93
C VAL A 450 -20.71 12.00 -0.96
N TRP A 451 -21.96 11.71 -1.35
CA TRP A 451 -22.50 10.35 -1.38
C TRP A 451 -23.12 10.09 -2.75
N ALA A 452 -22.52 9.19 -3.50
CA ALA A 452 -23.13 8.63 -4.70
C ALA A 452 -24.16 7.57 -4.32
N THR A 453 -25.08 7.26 -5.23
CA THR A 453 -26.05 6.18 -5.04
C THR A 453 -25.78 5.12 -6.10
N ALA A 454 -25.41 3.92 -5.69
CA ALA A 454 -25.26 2.78 -6.59
C ALA A 454 -26.63 2.35 -7.16
N GLU A 455 -26.60 1.58 -8.25
CA GLU A 455 -27.80 1.06 -8.91
C GLU A 455 -28.67 0.21 -7.95
N ASP A 456 -28.05 -0.50 -7.00
CA ASP A 456 -28.72 -1.29 -5.96
C ASP A 456 -29.26 -0.43 -4.78
N GLY A 457 -29.09 0.88 -4.83
CA GLY A 457 -29.52 1.84 -3.80
C GLY A 457 -28.52 2.10 -2.69
N THR A 458 -27.37 1.43 -2.70
CA THR A 458 -26.30 1.60 -1.70
C THR A 458 -25.69 2.99 -1.79
N LYS A 459 -25.44 3.63 -0.63
CA LYS A 459 -24.83 4.96 -0.56
C LYS A 459 -23.30 4.83 -0.45
N ILE A 460 -22.59 5.29 -1.46
CA ILE A 460 -21.13 5.19 -1.56
C ILE A 460 -20.50 6.53 -1.21
N PRO A 461 -19.68 6.60 -0.15
CA PRO A 461 -18.98 7.84 0.22
C PRO A 461 -17.86 8.15 -0.79
N VAL A 462 -17.70 9.45 -1.07
CA VAL A 462 -16.62 9.96 -1.92
C VAL A 462 -15.97 11.15 -1.23
N SER A 463 -14.69 11.05 -0.91
CA SER A 463 -13.89 12.16 -0.38
C SER A 463 -13.15 12.85 -1.51
N MET A 464 -13.22 14.19 -1.60
CA MET A 464 -12.55 14.92 -2.67
C MET A 464 -11.84 16.17 -2.16
N VAL A 465 -10.83 16.62 -2.92
CA VAL A 465 -10.08 17.85 -2.70
C VAL A 465 -9.81 18.56 -4.02
N TYR A 466 -9.84 19.89 -3.98
CA TYR A 466 -9.66 20.76 -5.14
C TYR A 466 -9.25 22.17 -4.71
N ARG A 467 -8.79 22.98 -5.66
CA ARG A 467 -8.49 24.40 -5.42
C ARG A 467 -9.75 25.17 -5.08
N LYS A 468 -9.68 25.98 -4.02
CA LYS A 468 -10.78 26.82 -3.55
C LYS A 468 -11.29 27.78 -4.63
N GLY A 469 -12.60 27.88 -4.74
CA GLY A 469 -13.23 28.75 -5.73
C GLY A 469 -13.38 28.09 -7.12
N MET A 470 -12.99 26.84 -7.29
CA MET A 470 -13.22 26.08 -8.52
C MET A 470 -14.72 25.99 -8.84
N LYS A 471 -15.10 26.21 -10.08
CA LYS A 471 -16.50 26.10 -10.53
C LYS A 471 -16.76 24.66 -11.02
N MET A 472 -17.76 24.03 -10.44
CA MET A 472 -18.24 22.71 -10.87
C MET A 472 -19.16 22.87 -12.08
N ASN A 473 -18.57 22.77 -13.28
CA ASN A 473 -19.23 23.04 -14.56
C ASN A 473 -19.11 21.90 -15.59
N GLY A 474 -18.62 20.73 -15.13
CA GLY A 474 -18.40 19.55 -15.96
C GLY A 474 -17.14 19.60 -16.86
N LYS A 475 -16.24 20.57 -16.65
CA LYS A 475 -15.03 20.75 -17.46
C LYS A 475 -13.74 20.61 -16.65
N ASN A 476 -13.84 20.26 -15.36
CA ASN A 476 -12.65 20.09 -14.55
C ASN A 476 -12.08 18.69 -14.75
N PRO A 477 -10.77 18.54 -14.98
CA PRO A 477 -10.14 17.23 -14.94
C PRO A 477 -10.27 16.65 -13.52
N LEU A 478 -10.64 15.38 -13.42
CA LEU A 478 -10.85 14.69 -12.17
C LEU A 478 -10.12 13.34 -12.18
N LEU A 479 -9.27 13.12 -11.19
CA LEU A 479 -8.64 11.83 -10.93
C LEU A 479 -9.38 11.11 -9.81
N LEU A 480 -10.07 10.02 -10.14
CA LEU A 480 -10.78 9.16 -9.21
C LEU A 480 -9.90 7.96 -8.83
N TYR A 481 -9.73 7.73 -7.54
CA TYR A 481 -8.93 6.64 -6.98
C TYR A 481 -9.77 5.69 -6.14
N ALA A 482 -9.50 4.39 -6.20
CA ALA A 482 -9.99 3.41 -5.24
C ALA A 482 -9.05 2.19 -5.16
N TYR A 483 -9.26 1.36 -4.12
CA TYR A 483 -8.61 0.07 -3.93
C TYR A 483 -9.63 -1.06 -3.88
N GLY A 484 -10.46 -1.13 -2.85
CA GLY A 484 -11.68 -1.94 -2.77
C GLY A 484 -11.47 -3.44 -2.52
N SER A 485 -10.45 -3.84 -1.76
CA SER A 485 -10.19 -5.26 -1.43
C SER A 485 -9.54 -5.40 -0.06
N TYR A 486 -9.59 -6.60 0.50
CA TYR A 486 -8.96 -6.99 1.78
C TYR A 486 -9.42 -6.19 2.99
N GLY A 487 -10.58 -5.54 2.95
CA GLY A 487 -10.97 -4.59 3.99
C GLY A 487 -10.14 -3.31 4.00
N SER A 488 -9.14 -3.19 3.13
CA SER A 488 -8.20 -2.07 3.12
C SER A 488 -8.89 -0.75 2.86
N THR A 489 -8.83 0.15 3.82
CA THR A 489 -9.46 1.46 3.76
C THR A 489 -8.48 2.51 3.25
N VAL A 490 -8.88 3.23 2.21
CA VAL A 490 -8.13 4.36 1.68
C VAL A 490 -8.63 5.63 2.37
N ASP A 491 -7.94 6.03 3.43
CA ASP A 491 -8.30 7.22 4.19
C ASP A 491 -7.93 8.53 3.47
N PRO A 492 -8.63 9.63 3.75
CA PRO A 492 -8.41 10.93 3.12
C PRO A 492 -7.19 11.66 3.71
N TYR A 493 -5.98 11.25 3.30
CA TYR A 493 -4.71 11.84 3.76
C TYR A 493 -4.16 12.91 2.81
N PHE A 494 -3.34 13.79 3.35
CA PHE A 494 -2.59 14.81 2.62
C PHE A 494 -1.49 14.20 1.75
N SER A 495 -1.25 14.81 0.58
CA SER A 495 -0.16 14.40 -0.31
C SER A 495 0.47 15.62 -0.99
N THR A 496 1.76 15.84 -0.77
CA THR A 496 2.53 16.91 -1.45
C THR A 496 2.63 16.67 -2.96
N VAL A 497 2.68 15.41 -3.37
CA VAL A 497 2.70 15.00 -4.79
C VAL A 497 1.42 15.42 -5.50
N ARG A 498 0.26 15.23 -4.84
CA ARG A 498 -1.06 15.57 -5.39
C ARG A 498 -1.22 17.05 -5.69
N LEU A 499 -0.49 17.93 -5.00
CA LEU A 499 -0.52 19.37 -5.25
C LEU A 499 -0.19 19.71 -6.71
N SER A 500 0.67 18.93 -7.37
CA SER A 500 0.99 19.12 -8.78
C SER A 500 -0.21 19.00 -9.73
N LEU A 501 -1.19 18.16 -9.37
CA LEU A 501 -2.47 18.08 -10.10
C LEU A 501 -3.45 19.18 -9.66
N LEU A 502 -3.60 19.37 -8.34
CA LEU A 502 -4.56 20.35 -7.80
C LEU A 502 -4.25 21.76 -8.27
N ASP A 503 -2.97 22.14 -8.31
CA ASP A 503 -2.50 23.46 -8.75
C ASP A 503 -2.71 23.68 -10.26
N ARG A 504 -2.88 22.59 -11.03
CA ARG A 504 -3.20 22.61 -12.46
C ARG A 504 -4.70 22.39 -12.74
N GLY A 505 -5.55 22.56 -11.71
CA GLY A 505 -7.01 22.57 -11.86
C GLY A 505 -7.67 21.19 -11.80
N PHE A 506 -6.97 20.16 -11.38
CA PHE A 506 -7.57 18.85 -11.13
C PHE A 506 -8.39 18.82 -9.84
N ILE A 507 -9.44 18.03 -9.84
CA ILE A 507 -10.08 17.48 -8.65
C ILE A 507 -9.44 16.12 -8.40
N PHE A 508 -9.08 15.83 -7.14
CA PHE A 508 -8.75 14.47 -6.73
C PHE A 508 -9.87 13.92 -5.86
N ALA A 509 -10.34 12.71 -6.16
CA ALA A 509 -11.40 12.04 -5.42
C ALA A 509 -11.02 10.61 -5.05
N ILE A 510 -11.50 10.14 -3.90
CA ILE A 510 -11.42 8.77 -3.42
C ILE A 510 -12.82 8.20 -3.38
N ALA A 511 -13.09 7.14 -4.16
CA ALA A 511 -14.32 6.38 -4.02
C ALA A 511 -14.12 5.29 -2.95
N HIS A 512 -14.87 5.41 -1.85
CA HIS A 512 -14.80 4.43 -0.74
C HIS A 512 -15.73 3.25 -1.03
N VAL A 513 -15.40 2.50 -2.08
CA VAL A 513 -16.19 1.39 -2.60
C VAL A 513 -16.26 0.19 -1.64
N ARG A 514 -17.25 -0.68 -1.79
CA ARG A 514 -17.34 -1.98 -1.10
C ARG A 514 -16.11 -2.83 -1.38
N GLY A 515 -15.74 -3.67 -0.40
CA GLY A 515 -14.47 -4.40 -0.38
C GLY A 515 -13.41 -3.73 0.51
N SER A 516 -13.68 -2.51 1.03
CA SER A 516 -12.95 -1.86 2.14
C SER A 516 -13.77 -1.92 3.43
N GLU A 517 -13.17 -1.63 4.58
CA GLU A 517 -13.88 -1.48 5.86
C GLU A 517 -14.28 -0.02 6.17
N TYR A 518 -14.34 0.85 5.16
CA TYR A 518 -14.62 2.27 5.36
C TYR A 518 -15.94 2.53 6.12
N LEU A 519 -16.98 1.74 5.84
CA LEU A 519 -18.24 1.79 6.59
C LEU A 519 -18.46 0.59 7.53
N GLY A 520 -17.39 -0.06 7.97
CA GLY A 520 -17.40 -1.21 8.86
C GLY A 520 -17.26 -2.55 8.12
N ARG A 521 -17.29 -3.65 8.85
CA ARG A 521 -16.98 -4.99 8.33
C ARG A 521 -17.94 -5.45 7.23
N ASN A 522 -19.23 -5.15 7.35
CA ASN A 522 -20.21 -5.52 6.33
C ASN A 522 -19.89 -4.89 4.96
N TRP A 523 -19.28 -3.71 4.95
CA TRP A 523 -18.84 -3.04 3.73
C TRP A 523 -17.74 -3.82 2.99
N TYR A 524 -16.89 -4.50 3.74
CA TYR A 524 -15.91 -5.43 3.20
C TYR A 524 -16.56 -6.72 2.70
N GLU A 525 -17.41 -7.35 3.49
CA GLU A 525 -18.08 -8.62 3.13
C GLU A 525 -18.92 -8.48 1.85
N ASP A 526 -19.51 -7.31 1.63
CA ASP A 526 -20.29 -6.98 0.44
C ASP A 526 -19.43 -6.66 -0.81
N GLY A 527 -18.12 -6.76 -0.73
CA GLY A 527 -17.19 -6.50 -1.82
C GLY A 527 -16.15 -7.61 -2.06
N LYS A 528 -16.35 -8.83 -1.54
CA LYS A 528 -15.45 -9.97 -1.75
C LYS A 528 -16.19 -11.22 -2.22
N LEU A 529 -15.45 -12.26 -2.59
CA LEU A 529 -16.01 -13.53 -3.07
C LEU A 529 -17.09 -13.31 -4.15
N PHE A 530 -18.28 -13.88 -4.00
CA PHE A 530 -19.41 -13.72 -4.94
C PHE A 530 -19.99 -12.28 -4.99
N ASN A 531 -19.57 -11.39 -4.07
CA ASN A 531 -19.95 -10.00 -4.05
C ASN A 531 -18.89 -9.08 -4.70
N LYS A 532 -17.78 -9.61 -5.19
CA LYS A 532 -16.64 -8.81 -5.70
C LYS A 532 -17.02 -7.80 -6.77
N LYS A 533 -17.97 -8.11 -7.62
CA LYS A 533 -18.46 -7.19 -8.68
C LYS A 533 -19.05 -5.90 -8.12
N ASN A 534 -19.54 -5.89 -6.87
CA ASN A 534 -20.04 -4.67 -6.23
C ASN A 534 -18.94 -3.59 -6.14
N THR A 535 -17.68 -3.98 -5.89
CA THR A 535 -16.54 -3.04 -5.91
C THR A 535 -16.45 -2.30 -7.24
N PHE A 536 -16.66 -3.00 -8.34
CA PHE A 536 -16.51 -2.46 -9.70
C PHE A 536 -17.72 -1.60 -10.09
N THR A 537 -18.93 -2.06 -9.80
CA THR A 537 -20.16 -1.31 -10.06
C THR A 537 -20.23 -0.04 -9.22
N ASP A 538 -19.81 -0.10 -7.94
CA ASP A 538 -19.72 1.08 -7.07
C ASP A 538 -18.84 2.17 -7.69
N PHE A 539 -17.67 1.80 -8.21
CA PHE A 539 -16.76 2.76 -8.84
C PHE A 539 -17.35 3.37 -10.11
N VAL A 540 -18.01 2.55 -10.94
CA VAL A 540 -18.71 3.02 -12.15
C VAL A 540 -19.85 3.97 -11.78
N ASP A 541 -20.63 3.66 -10.75
CA ASP A 541 -21.76 4.50 -10.33
C ASP A 541 -21.29 5.81 -9.67
N VAL A 542 -20.17 5.77 -8.92
CA VAL A 542 -19.49 7.00 -8.46
C VAL A 542 -19.04 7.85 -9.65
N SER A 543 -18.48 7.23 -10.70
CA SER A 543 -18.05 7.93 -11.91
C SER A 543 -19.22 8.63 -12.60
N LYS A 544 -20.34 7.95 -12.78
CA LYS A 544 -21.59 8.52 -13.34
C LYS A 544 -22.10 9.68 -12.49
N TYR A 545 -22.16 9.49 -11.15
CA TYR A 545 -22.56 10.54 -10.20
C TYR A 545 -21.71 11.81 -10.34
N LEU A 546 -20.38 11.67 -10.41
CA LEU A 546 -19.47 12.81 -10.55
C LEU A 546 -19.67 13.57 -11.87
N ILE A 547 -20.03 12.86 -12.94
CA ILE A 547 -20.37 13.47 -14.23
C ILE A 547 -21.74 14.17 -14.16
N GLU A 548 -22.76 13.53 -13.62
CA GLU A 548 -24.11 14.08 -13.48
C GLU A 548 -24.14 15.36 -12.61
N GLU A 549 -23.40 15.35 -11.51
CA GLU A 549 -23.25 16.51 -10.59
C GLU A 549 -22.29 17.59 -11.14
N LYS A 550 -21.76 17.40 -12.36
CA LYS A 550 -20.88 18.35 -13.07
C LYS A 550 -19.56 18.63 -12.35
N TYR A 551 -19.05 17.69 -11.57
CA TYR A 551 -17.68 17.79 -11.10
C TYR A 551 -16.70 17.62 -12.27
N THR A 552 -17.03 16.75 -13.23
CA THR A 552 -16.24 16.44 -14.43
C THR A 552 -17.15 16.04 -15.59
N SER A 553 -16.58 15.56 -16.68
CA SER A 553 -17.25 14.84 -17.77
C SER A 553 -16.40 13.64 -18.20
N SER A 554 -16.91 12.74 -19.05
CA SER A 554 -16.14 11.60 -19.55
C SER A 554 -14.86 11.98 -20.30
N ASP A 555 -14.84 13.16 -20.94
CA ASP A 555 -13.63 13.68 -21.60
C ASP A 555 -12.54 14.15 -20.63
N HIS A 556 -12.88 14.33 -19.34
CA HIS A 556 -12.02 14.86 -18.30
C HIS A 556 -11.95 13.96 -17.05
N LEU A 557 -12.55 12.76 -17.09
CA LEU A 557 -12.52 11.80 -15.99
C LEU A 557 -11.39 10.79 -16.19
N TYR A 558 -10.57 10.67 -15.16
CA TYR A 558 -9.45 9.73 -15.08
C TYR A 558 -9.64 8.80 -13.89
N ALA A 559 -9.19 7.55 -14.04
CA ALA A 559 -9.21 6.56 -12.98
C ALA A 559 -7.80 6.06 -12.66
N ASN A 560 -7.53 5.78 -11.39
CA ASN A 560 -6.25 5.22 -10.93
C ASN A 560 -6.47 4.17 -9.84
N GLY A 561 -5.76 3.06 -9.94
CA GLY A 561 -5.70 2.01 -8.94
C GLY A 561 -4.48 1.11 -9.12
N GLY A 562 -4.00 0.54 -8.02
CA GLY A 562 -2.84 -0.34 -8.03
C GLY A 562 -3.11 -1.70 -7.38
N SER A 563 -2.39 -2.77 -7.80
CA SER A 563 -2.54 -4.10 -7.22
C SER A 563 -3.97 -4.64 -7.38
N ALA A 564 -4.68 -4.95 -6.30
CA ALA A 564 -6.12 -5.25 -6.34
C ALA A 564 -6.97 -4.05 -6.82
N GLY A 565 -6.53 -2.79 -6.56
CA GLY A 565 -7.11 -1.61 -7.21
C GLY A 565 -6.82 -1.57 -8.71
N GLY A 566 -5.75 -2.23 -9.17
CA GLY A 566 -5.47 -2.46 -10.59
C GLY A 566 -6.43 -3.48 -11.23
N LEU A 567 -6.88 -4.49 -10.48
CA LEU A 567 -7.99 -5.34 -10.89
C LEU A 567 -9.25 -4.49 -11.11
N LEU A 568 -9.58 -3.60 -10.18
CA LEU A 568 -10.68 -2.65 -10.34
C LEU A 568 -10.51 -1.83 -11.63
N MET A 569 -9.31 -1.29 -11.91
CA MET A 569 -9.06 -0.54 -13.15
C MET A 569 -9.27 -1.39 -14.41
N GLY A 570 -8.80 -2.63 -14.42
CA GLY A 570 -9.02 -3.57 -15.52
C GLY A 570 -10.51 -3.91 -15.72
N ALA A 571 -11.24 -4.11 -14.62
CA ALA A 571 -12.67 -4.42 -14.65
C ALA A 571 -13.50 -3.26 -15.21
N ILE A 572 -13.32 -2.03 -14.73
CA ILE A 572 -14.07 -0.85 -15.21
C ILE A 572 -13.75 -0.52 -16.66
N THR A 573 -12.51 -0.75 -17.10
CA THR A 573 -12.07 -0.61 -18.48
C THR A 573 -12.83 -1.56 -19.41
N ASN A 574 -13.20 -2.74 -18.92
CA ASN A 574 -14.05 -3.67 -19.64
C ASN A 574 -15.55 -3.35 -19.52
N MET A 575 -16.00 -2.79 -18.39
CA MET A 575 -17.44 -2.58 -18.10
C MET A 575 -17.97 -1.29 -18.69
N ALA A 576 -17.25 -0.18 -18.55
CA ALA A 576 -17.71 1.17 -18.89
C ALA A 576 -16.57 2.04 -19.46
N PRO A 577 -15.89 1.60 -20.55
CA PRO A 577 -14.74 2.31 -21.11
C PRO A 577 -15.05 3.75 -21.53
N GLU A 578 -16.30 4.02 -21.91
CA GLU A 578 -16.77 5.32 -22.40
C GLU A 578 -16.83 6.41 -21.31
N LEU A 579 -16.73 6.05 -20.04
CA LEU A 579 -16.75 7.01 -18.95
C LEU A 579 -15.41 7.69 -18.71
N TYR A 580 -14.29 7.12 -19.22
CA TYR A 580 -12.94 7.55 -18.85
C TYR A 580 -12.14 8.02 -20.05
N ASN A 581 -11.54 9.21 -19.94
CA ASN A 581 -10.53 9.67 -20.89
C ASN A 581 -9.23 8.88 -20.73
N GLY A 582 -8.81 8.62 -19.51
CA GLY A 582 -7.59 7.84 -19.25
C GLY A 582 -7.67 7.02 -17.96
N VAL A 583 -6.96 5.88 -17.94
CA VAL A 583 -6.87 4.98 -16.79
C VAL A 583 -5.41 4.62 -16.51
N ILE A 584 -5.01 4.72 -15.24
CA ILE A 584 -3.69 4.28 -14.76
C ILE A 584 -3.88 3.00 -13.96
N ALA A 585 -3.33 1.90 -14.45
CA ALA A 585 -3.32 0.61 -13.79
C ALA A 585 -1.89 0.26 -13.33
N ALA A 586 -1.61 0.43 -12.03
CA ALA A 586 -0.28 0.19 -11.48
C ALA A 586 -0.19 -1.22 -10.89
N VAL A 587 0.81 -2.00 -11.29
CA VAL A 587 1.04 -3.39 -10.83
C VAL A 587 -0.26 -4.21 -10.76
N PRO A 588 -1.10 -4.21 -11.83
CA PRO A 588 -2.49 -4.60 -11.73
C PRO A 588 -2.69 -6.12 -11.71
N PHE A 589 -3.53 -6.60 -10.80
CA PHE A 589 -3.99 -7.98 -10.71
C PHE A 589 -5.08 -8.26 -11.75
N VAL A 590 -4.70 -8.60 -12.98
CA VAL A 590 -5.60 -8.62 -14.14
C VAL A 590 -5.81 -9.98 -14.81
N ASP A 591 -5.05 -11.00 -14.43
CA ASP A 591 -5.25 -12.38 -14.89
C ASP A 591 -5.65 -13.28 -13.72
N VAL A 592 -6.74 -12.88 -13.08
CA VAL A 592 -7.22 -13.41 -11.79
C VAL A 592 -7.39 -14.93 -11.84
N THR A 593 -8.07 -15.45 -12.86
CA THR A 593 -8.37 -16.89 -12.96
C THR A 593 -7.11 -17.73 -13.12
N THR A 594 -6.14 -17.27 -13.94
CA THR A 594 -4.89 -18.02 -14.14
C THR A 594 -4.03 -18.01 -12.88
N THR A 595 -3.88 -16.86 -12.23
CA THR A 595 -3.11 -16.73 -10.99
C THR A 595 -3.71 -17.54 -9.86
N MET A 596 -5.03 -17.49 -9.67
CA MET A 596 -5.70 -18.21 -8.57
C MET A 596 -5.80 -19.73 -8.81
N LEU A 597 -5.52 -20.23 -10.01
CA LEU A 597 -5.41 -21.66 -10.31
C LEU A 597 -4.00 -22.23 -10.08
N ASP A 598 -2.98 -21.39 -9.89
CA ASP A 598 -1.60 -21.83 -9.69
C ASP A 598 -1.17 -21.59 -8.23
N ASP A 599 -1.25 -22.65 -7.43
CA ASP A 599 -0.86 -22.65 -6.01
C ASP A 599 0.65 -22.46 -5.77
N THR A 600 1.45 -22.45 -6.84
CA THR A 600 2.90 -22.19 -6.76
C THR A 600 3.25 -20.71 -6.82
N ILE A 601 2.28 -19.85 -7.16
CA ILE A 601 2.45 -18.40 -7.15
C ILE A 601 2.36 -17.88 -5.71
N PRO A 602 3.27 -16.99 -5.28
CA PRO A 602 3.17 -16.35 -3.98
C PRO A 602 1.78 -15.74 -3.74
N LEU A 603 1.27 -15.90 -2.52
CA LEU A 603 -0.03 -15.43 -2.00
C LEU A 603 -1.27 -16.24 -2.44
N THR A 604 -1.27 -16.94 -3.58
CA THR A 604 -2.47 -17.58 -4.15
C THR A 604 -3.29 -18.37 -3.14
N THR A 605 -2.66 -19.30 -2.41
CA THR A 605 -3.40 -20.16 -1.45
C THR A 605 -3.97 -19.37 -0.28
N GLY A 606 -3.28 -18.33 0.19
CA GLY A 606 -3.71 -17.45 1.27
C GLY A 606 -4.87 -16.52 0.91
N GLU A 607 -5.20 -16.40 -0.38
CA GLU A 607 -6.19 -15.44 -0.87
C GLU A 607 -7.52 -16.07 -1.33
N TYR A 608 -7.69 -17.38 -1.11
CA TYR A 608 -8.96 -18.04 -1.46
C TYR A 608 -10.17 -17.49 -0.69
N ASP A 609 -9.98 -16.94 0.50
CA ASP A 609 -11.03 -16.31 1.29
C ASP A 609 -11.39 -14.88 0.81
N GLU A 610 -10.55 -14.27 0.00
CA GLU A 610 -10.81 -12.97 -0.63
C GLU A 610 -11.46 -13.14 -2.00
N TRP A 611 -10.86 -13.98 -2.86
CA TRP A 611 -11.25 -14.11 -4.27
C TRP A 611 -12.13 -15.32 -4.56
N GLY A 612 -12.09 -16.35 -3.72
CA GLY A 612 -12.63 -17.67 -3.97
C GLY A 612 -11.59 -18.66 -4.48
N ASN A 613 -11.83 -19.95 -4.30
CA ASN A 613 -10.98 -21.02 -4.80
C ASN A 613 -11.48 -21.52 -6.16
N PRO A 614 -10.83 -21.24 -7.30
CA PRO A 614 -11.30 -21.63 -8.61
C PRO A 614 -11.16 -23.14 -8.89
N ASN A 615 -10.62 -23.94 -7.95
CA ASN A 615 -10.76 -25.38 -7.97
C ASN A 615 -12.19 -25.83 -7.72
N GLU A 616 -13.04 -24.96 -7.18
CA GLU A 616 -14.49 -25.09 -7.11
C GLU A 616 -15.12 -24.40 -8.31
N LYS A 617 -16.02 -25.10 -9.00
CA LYS A 617 -16.57 -24.65 -10.29
C LYS A 617 -17.29 -23.29 -10.21
N GLU A 618 -18.05 -23.06 -9.15
CA GLU A 618 -18.81 -21.81 -8.96
C GLU A 618 -17.90 -20.60 -8.84
N TYR A 619 -16.80 -20.71 -8.08
CA TYR A 619 -15.79 -19.64 -7.97
C TYR A 619 -15.05 -19.44 -9.28
N TYR A 620 -14.70 -20.51 -10.00
CA TYR A 620 -14.09 -20.43 -11.32
C TYR A 620 -14.95 -19.62 -12.31
N GLU A 621 -16.24 -19.99 -12.43
CA GLU A 621 -17.18 -19.31 -13.33
C GLU A 621 -17.38 -17.84 -12.94
N TYR A 622 -17.53 -17.57 -11.64
CA TYR A 622 -17.69 -16.20 -11.15
C TYR A 622 -16.44 -15.35 -11.40
N MET A 623 -15.28 -15.86 -11.04
CA MET A 623 -13.97 -15.20 -11.19
C MET A 623 -13.66 -14.90 -12.66
N THR A 624 -13.83 -15.89 -13.54
CA THR A 624 -13.63 -15.71 -14.99
C THR A 624 -14.57 -14.65 -15.57
N SER A 625 -15.77 -14.50 -15.00
CA SER A 625 -16.76 -13.51 -15.46
C SER A 625 -16.38 -12.04 -15.21
N TYR A 626 -15.35 -11.78 -14.40
CA TYR A 626 -14.83 -10.43 -14.16
C TYR A 626 -13.32 -10.29 -14.37
N SER A 627 -12.57 -11.39 -14.47
CA SER A 627 -11.11 -11.35 -14.69
C SER A 627 -10.78 -10.47 -15.91
N PRO A 628 -10.07 -9.35 -15.75
CA PRO A 628 -9.88 -8.38 -16.81
C PRO A 628 -9.28 -8.97 -18.07
N TYR A 629 -8.28 -9.84 -17.94
CA TYR A 629 -7.65 -10.52 -19.06
C TYR A 629 -8.64 -11.38 -19.85
N ASP A 630 -9.48 -12.15 -19.15
CA ASP A 630 -10.46 -13.05 -19.79
C ASP A 630 -11.59 -12.27 -20.47
N GLN A 631 -11.93 -11.07 -19.97
CA GLN A 631 -13.04 -10.23 -20.47
C GLN A 631 -12.65 -9.21 -21.55
N VAL A 632 -11.40 -9.20 -22.03
CA VAL A 632 -11.01 -8.34 -23.15
C VAL A 632 -11.79 -8.71 -24.41
N LYS A 633 -12.41 -7.72 -25.06
CA LYS A 633 -13.24 -7.87 -26.27
C LYS A 633 -12.81 -6.88 -27.34
N ALA A 634 -13.21 -7.14 -28.60
CA ALA A 634 -12.99 -6.21 -29.71
C ALA A 634 -13.93 -4.99 -29.56
N LYS A 635 -13.41 -3.91 -28.97
CA LYS A 635 -14.12 -2.62 -28.77
C LYS A 635 -13.13 -1.47 -28.54
N ALA A 636 -13.64 -0.24 -28.41
CA ALA A 636 -12.86 0.90 -28.03
C ALA A 636 -12.56 0.87 -26.51
N TYR A 637 -11.35 1.28 -26.14
CA TYR A 637 -10.85 1.39 -24.77
C TYR A 637 -10.36 2.81 -24.50
N PRO A 638 -10.32 3.28 -23.24
CA PRO A 638 -9.75 4.59 -22.90
C PRO A 638 -8.23 4.61 -23.14
N ASN A 639 -7.61 5.77 -23.03
CA ASN A 639 -6.17 5.86 -22.93
C ASN A 639 -5.69 5.11 -21.66
N LEU A 640 -4.70 4.22 -21.81
CA LEU A 640 -4.22 3.36 -20.72
C LEU A 640 -2.72 3.55 -20.48
N LEU A 641 -2.36 3.79 -19.22
CA LEU A 641 -1.00 3.65 -18.71
C LEU A 641 -0.94 2.48 -17.74
N VAL A 642 -0.25 1.42 -18.13
CA VAL A 642 -0.03 0.22 -17.32
C VAL A 642 1.41 0.20 -16.85
N THR A 643 1.65 -0.06 -15.55
CA THR A 643 3.01 -0.14 -15.00
C THR A 643 3.20 -1.39 -14.17
N THR A 644 4.41 -1.98 -14.19
CA THR A 644 4.75 -3.14 -13.35
C THR A 644 6.25 -3.18 -13.04
N GLY A 645 6.67 -4.15 -12.20
CA GLY A 645 8.06 -4.47 -11.93
C GLY A 645 8.37 -5.92 -12.26
N LEU A 646 9.51 -6.19 -12.90
CA LEU A 646 9.93 -7.54 -13.30
C LEU A 646 10.06 -8.48 -12.08
N HIS A 647 10.49 -7.94 -10.95
CA HIS A 647 10.71 -8.70 -9.71
C HIS A 647 9.50 -8.73 -8.78
N ASP A 648 8.31 -8.35 -9.27
CA ASP A 648 7.09 -8.35 -8.46
C ASP A 648 6.79 -9.75 -7.92
N SER A 649 6.69 -9.86 -6.59
CA SER A 649 6.41 -11.09 -5.86
C SER A 649 4.98 -11.16 -5.29
N GLN A 650 4.16 -10.13 -5.55
CA GLN A 650 2.76 -10.07 -5.11
C GLN A 650 1.80 -10.22 -6.29
N VAL A 651 2.00 -9.42 -7.34
CA VAL A 651 1.28 -9.53 -8.62
C VAL A 651 2.30 -9.79 -9.71
N GLN A 652 2.22 -10.93 -10.36
CA GLN A 652 3.24 -11.34 -11.31
C GLN A 652 3.30 -10.37 -12.50
N TYR A 653 4.51 -9.94 -12.91
CA TYR A 653 4.74 -9.00 -14.01
C TYR A 653 4.06 -9.44 -15.32
N TRP A 654 3.88 -10.73 -15.53
CA TRP A 654 3.29 -11.29 -16.74
C TRP A 654 1.79 -11.06 -16.83
N GLU A 655 1.09 -10.81 -15.73
CA GLU A 655 -0.34 -10.49 -15.76
C GLU A 655 -0.61 -9.22 -16.56
N PRO A 656 -0.05 -8.05 -16.19
CA PRO A 656 -0.19 -6.85 -17.03
C PRO A 656 0.46 -6.99 -18.41
N ALA A 657 1.57 -7.73 -18.58
CA ALA A 657 2.20 -7.95 -19.87
C ALA A 657 1.25 -8.69 -20.84
N LYS A 658 0.63 -9.77 -20.40
CA LYS A 658 -0.39 -10.52 -21.15
C LYS A 658 -1.61 -9.66 -21.47
N TRP A 659 -2.09 -8.92 -20.46
CA TRP A 659 -3.25 -8.05 -20.61
C TRP A 659 -3.02 -6.97 -21.67
N VAL A 660 -1.88 -6.30 -21.65
CA VAL A 660 -1.49 -5.30 -22.67
C VAL A 660 -1.36 -5.94 -24.05
N ALA A 661 -0.72 -7.12 -24.16
CA ALA A 661 -0.60 -7.84 -25.43
C ALA A 661 -1.98 -8.17 -26.04
N LYS A 662 -2.92 -8.64 -25.21
CA LYS A 662 -4.29 -8.97 -25.65
C LYS A 662 -5.09 -7.71 -26.02
N LEU A 663 -4.96 -6.63 -25.25
CA LEU A 663 -5.60 -5.35 -25.57
C LEU A 663 -5.09 -4.81 -26.90
N ARG A 664 -3.77 -4.83 -27.17
CA ARG A 664 -3.20 -4.39 -28.45
C ARG A 664 -3.74 -5.16 -29.66
N ASP A 665 -4.02 -6.45 -29.46
CA ASP A 665 -4.57 -7.31 -30.49
C ASP A 665 -6.05 -7.04 -30.78
N MET A 666 -6.81 -6.65 -29.73
CA MET A 666 -8.27 -6.63 -29.80
C MET A 666 -8.90 -5.24 -29.85
N LYS A 667 -8.22 -4.19 -29.36
CA LYS A 667 -8.78 -2.83 -29.35
C LYS A 667 -9.08 -2.32 -30.78
N THR A 668 -10.15 -1.55 -30.91
CA THR A 668 -10.63 -1.03 -32.23
C THR A 668 -10.49 0.48 -32.35
N ASP A 669 -9.90 1.13 -31.38
CA ASP A 669 -9.65 2.58 -31.29
C ASP A 669 -8.16 2.90 -31.50
N ASP A 670 -7.81 4.18 -31.57
CA ASP A 670 -6.45 4.71 -31.71
C ASP A 670 -5.93 5.32 -30.39
N ASN A 671 -6.66 5.17 -29.26
CA ASN A 671 -6.25 5.66 -27.95
C ASN A 671 -4.93 5.05 -27.49
N LEU A 672 -4.19 5.79 -26.67
CA LEU A 672 -2.90 5.34 -26.15
C LEU A 672 -3.04 4.06 -25.33
N LEU A 673 -2.16 3.11 -25.56
CA LEU A 673 -1.93 1.96 -24.69
C LEU A 673 -0.43 1.89 -24.42
N LEU A 674 -0.05 2.35 -23.22
CA LEU A 674 1.34 2.46 -22.79
C LEU A 674 1.62 1.42 -21.69
N PHE A 675 2.75 0.73 -21.82
CA PHE A 675 3.19 -0.22 -20.81
C PHE A 675 4.63 0.11 -20.43
N HIS A 676 4.87 0.29 -19.11
CA HIS A 676 6.20 0.54 -18.56
C HIS A 676 6.56 -0.49 -17.50
N ILE A 677 7.68 -1.17 -17.68
CA ILE A 677 8.19 -2.18 -16.78
C ILE A 677 9.46 -1.69 -16.10
N ASN A 678 9.48 -1.65 -14.77
CA ASN A 678 10.73 -1.47 -14.03
C ASN A 678 11.48 -2.81 -13.99
N MET A 679 12.60 -2.91 -14.73
CA MET A 679 13.35 -4.15 -14.86
C MET A 679 14.14 -4.54 -13.59
N GLU A 680 14.28 -3.60 -12.62
CA GLU A 680 15.12 -3.78 -11.42
C GLU A 680 14.31 -3.75 -10.11
N ALA A 681 13.00 -3.59 -10.17
CA ALA A 681 12.16 -3.49 -8.98
C ALA A 681 10.97 -4.43 -9.03
N GLY A 682 10.37 -4.66 -7.85
CA GLY A 682 9.13 -5.43 -7.68
C GLY A 682 7.92 -4.53 -7.42
N HIS A 683 6.98 -5.04 -6.62
CA HIS A 683 5.65 -4.44 -6.39
C HIS A 683 5.68 -3.00 -5.88
N GLY A 684 6.62 -2.66 -5.01
CA GLY A 684 6.78 -1.31 -4.44
C GLY A 684 7.38 -0.28 -5.41
N GLY A 685 7.99 -0.74 -6.51
CA GLY A 685 8.76 0.12 -7.41
C GLY A 685 10.18 0.39 -6.92
N ALA A 686 10.82 1.44 -7.42
CA ALA A 686 12.18 1.81 -7.06
C ALA A 686 12.31 2.18 -5.57
N SER A 687 13.45 1.84 -4.96
CA SER A 687 13.80 2.27 -3.61
C SER A 687 14.34 3.70 -3.59
N GLY A 688 14.35 4.31 -2.39
CA GLY A 688 14.77 5.71 -2.18
C GLY A 688 13.61 6.71 -2.31
N ARG A 689 13.59 7.72 -1.41
CA ARG A 689 12.47 8.68 -1.29
C ARG A 689 12.25 9.55 -2.52
N PHE A 690 13.33 9.88 -3.25
CA PHE A 690 13.24 10.69 -4.47
C PHE A 690 12.98 9.82 -5.70
N ASN A 691 13.64 8.67 -5.83
CA ASN A 691 13.40 7.76 -6.94
C ASN A 691 11.92 7.33 -7.03
N ALA A 692 11.26 7.16 -5.89
CA ALA A 692 9.84 6.87 -5.83
C ALA A 692 8.95 7.96 -6.45
N LEU A 693 9.42 9.21 -6.55
CA LEU A 693 8.66 10.31 -7.19
C LEU A 693 8.57 10.16 -8.72
N LYS A 694 9.53 9.48 -9.35
CA LYS A 694 9.54 9.30 -10.81
C LYS A 694 8.27 8.62 -11.34
N LYS A 695 7.71 7.69 -10.57
CA LYS A 695 6.45 7.04 -10.96
C LYS A 695 5.26 8.02 -10.97
N TYR A 696 5.24 8.96 -10.02
CA TYR A 696 4.20 9.99 -9.98
C TYR A 696 4.38 11.01 -11.10
N ALA A 697 5.61 11.45 -11.36
CA ALA A 697 5.92 12.36 -12.46
C ALA A 697 5.47 11.77 -13.80
N ARG A 698 5.75 10.48 -14.05
CA ARG A 698 5.27 9.73 -15.22
C ARG A 698 3.75 9.69 -15.29
N SER A 699 3.09 9.31 -14.22
CA SER A 699 1.64 9.17 -14.15
C SER A 699 0.95 10.53 -14.36
N TYR A 700 1.46 11.57 -13.76
CA TYR A 700 0.88 12.91 -13.87
C TYR A 700 1.16 13.54 -15.24
N ALA A 701 2.35 13.33 -15.81
CA ALA A 701 2.61 13.77 -17.18
C ALA A 701 1.65 13.12 -18.19
N PHE A 702 1.30 11.83 -18.00
CA PHE A 702 0.30 11.15 -18.84
C PHE A 702 -1.08 11.84 -18.73
N LEU A 703 -1.55 12.14 -17.53
CA LEU A 703 -2.85 12.79 -17.31
C LEU A 703 -2.87 14.22 -17.88
N LEU A 704 -1.80 14.98 -17.62
CA LEU A 704 -1.69 16.39 -18.02
C LEU A 704 -1.51 16.54 -19.54
N ASP A 705 -0.80 15.60 -20.17
CA ASP A 705 -0.66 15.56 -21.63
C ASP A 705 -2.01 15.30 -22.33
N LEU A 706 -2.84 14.40 -21.78
CA LEU A 706 -4.21 14.14 -22.28
C LEU A 706 -5.12 15.37 -22.13
N GLU A 707 -4.90 16.23 -21.13
CA GLU A 707 -5.59 17.51 -20.95
C GLU A 707 -4.95 18.66 -21.77
N GLY A 708 -3.84 18.41 -22.46
CA GLY A 708 -3.10 19.43 -23.19
C GLY A 708 -2.37 20.44 -22.29
N ILE A 709 -2.16 20.11 -21.02
CA ILE A 709 -1.43 20.93 -20.04
C ILE A 709 0.06 20.57 -20.14
N LYS A 710 0.92 21.59 -20.35
CA LYS A 710 2.35 21.39 -20.64
C LYS A 710 3.28 22.08 -19.62
N ASP A 711 2.75 22.78 -18.64
CA ASP A 711 3.46 23.59 -17.65
C ASP A 711 2.74 23.61 -16.29
#